data_cfba91adca9e66b79ff25c364c869597
#
_entry.id   cfba91adca9e66b79ff25c364c869597
#
_cell.length_a   1.000
_cell.length_b   1.000
_cell.length_c   1.000
_cell.angle_alpha   90.00
_cell.angle_beta   90.00
_cell.angle_gamma   90.00
#
_symmetry.space_group_name_H-M   'P 1'
#
loop_
_entity.id
_entity.type
_entity.pdbx_description
1 polymer ?
#
loop_
_entity_poly.entity_id
_entity_poly.type
_entity_poly.pdbx_seq_one_letter_code
_entity_poly.pdbx_strand_id
1 'polypeptide(L)'
;MIHALLRHRRLATAVALALSASAAAAHAQDPAPAADDQIQVLDEIRVTAERRSQNVQKVPIAATVITAEDIDRRGLQNLHDMMQAVPSISVNQVNRSMYINIRGVGLAQTAPTSSPGIAFYIDGQLVPQEQSISQSFYDLQSIEVLRGPQGTLTGQNSTGGAIYVRTPAPDHDATFGYVEQSLGDYGWSKSLGAVNFGINENVALRVAAVREVRDSFTTNTGPSPSDPGNTDFTGARANLSLRGFDGRLQVNLRGEYYDSDTDNNAVKRWNDTVSSDPFSIQEDAISYMRQRGTRTSAEATYALTDTLDLRWLSSWQDGETVDQADGDRTDTALPRPGTGRVGYTNTQIENAIHEVNLIKTSDGPVDWVLGGFLLDGRIDASVLRDNNNTVDFVESTSTIVTEMRNNSKSVFGQANVRVGERSEVVVGARRSWDRQSYDRLVSPGGVGTTTLESAQTTGKLAFNYDFADNVMGYLSASKGYKAGGGNLPIVAESFGPETNYVYEAGLKSTLFDRRLRLNAAAFYSDYRDMQLASLAGGLPLTQNAASGKARGIELEAVALLGNASINAGLGWLDAEFGADVILQNTLTNLNELVRKGDVLPFSPDVTFNAGVQYDFVFGEKVLTPRLQYTYVSESYSTPFQSERTKISSRSVFDAKLSLRYSDSLSFDAFVNNLFDDTYSTMQLMNASSADGGTLYGAPRHYGVRVRYDFY
;
A
#
# COMPACT_ATOMS: atom_id res chain seq x y z
N MET A 1 14.33 1.69 -31.26
CA MET A 1 15.28 2.73 -30.82
C MET A 1 14.92 4.15 -31.27
N ILE A 2 14.54 4.42 -32.52
CA ILE A 2 14.17 5.77 -33.00
C ILE A 2 12.80 6.24 -32.45
N HIS A 3 11.83 5.35 -32.23
CA HIS A 3 10.52 5.68 -31.65
C HIS A 3 10.57 6.03 -30.15
N ALA A 4 11.52 5.49 -29.40
CA ALA A 4 11.73 5.85 -27.99
C ALA A 4 12.30 7.27 -27.83
N LEU A 5 13.23 7.67 -28.72
CA LEU A 5 13.83 9.01 -28.72
C LEU A 5 12.82 10.14 -29.06
N LEU A 6 11.78 9.84 -29.83
CA LEU A 6 10.74 10.82 -30.15
C LEU A 6 9.74 11.04 -29.00
N ARG A 7 9.52 10.04 -28.14
CA ARG A 7 8.69 10.20 -26.92
C ARG A 7 9.40 11.06 -25.87
N HIS A 8 10.72 10.91 -25.72
CA HIS A 8 11.51 11.72 -24.78
C HIS A 8 11.57 13.21 -25.17
N ARG A 9 11.46 13.55 -26.45
CA ARG A 9 11.36 14.96 -26.91
C ARG A 9 10.07 15.64 -26.44
N ARG A 10 8.95 14.92 -26.34
CA ARG A 10 7.69 15.49 -25.83
C ARG A 10 7.76 15.74 -24.31
N LEU A 11 8.49 14.90 -23.56
CA LEU A 11 8.72 15.10 -22.13
C LEU A 11 9.56 16.36 -21.86
N ALA A 12 10.66 16.53 -22.59
CA ALA A 12 11.52 17.69 -22.47
C ALA A 12 10.80 19.00 -22.86
N THR A 13 9.90 18.93 -23.83
CA THR A 13 9.10 20.09 -24.29
C THR A 13 8.01 20.45 -23.27
N ALA A 14 7.36 19.49 -22.63
CA ALA A 14 6.34 19.75 -21.61
C ALA A 14 6.95 20.34 -20.32
N VAL A 15 8.10 19.86 -19.91
CA VAL A 15 8.85 20.41 -18.75
C VAL A 15 9.38 21.82 -19.08
N ALA A 16 9.88 22.05 -20.29
CA ALA A 16 10.34 23.35 -20.73
C ALA A 16 9.18 24.38 -20.87
N LEU A 17 7.98 23.94 -21.30
CA LEU A 17 6.79 24.79 -21.34
C LEU A 17 6.26 25.14 -19.95
N ALA A 18 6.29 24.21 -19.00
CA ALA A 18 5.91 24.48 -17.61
C ALA A 18 6.87 25.47 -16.94
N LEU A 19 8.19 25.33 -17.19
CA LEU A 19 9.20 26.24 -16.69
C LEU A 19 9.16 27.63 -17.38
N SER A 20 8.80 27.70 -18.66
CA SER A 20 8.66 28.97 -19.39
C SER A 20 7.36 29.72 -19.05
N ALA A 21 6.27 29.04 -18.71
CA ALA A 21 5.05 29.66 -18.21
C ALA A 21 5.26 30.31 -16.83
N SER A 22 6.10 29.69 -15.98
CA SER A 22 6.47 30.26 -14.67
C SER A 22 7.34 31.52 -14.81
N ALA A 23 8.19 31.61 -15.84
CA ALA A 23 9.05 32.77 -16.08
C ALA A 23 8.30 33.99 -16.68
N ALA A 24 7.20 33.76 -17.41
CA ALA A 24 6.42 34.84 -18.01
C ALA A 24 5.47 35.54 -17.00
N ALA A 25 5.09 34.84 -15.92
CA ALA A 25 4.25 35.41 -14.84
C ALA A 25 5.05 36.31 -13.87
N ALA A 26 6.39 36.22 -13.88
CA ALA A 26 7.25 36.96 -12.93
C ALA A 26 7.53 38.42 -13.34
N HIS A 27 7.00 38.92 -14.47
CA HIS A 27 7.35 40.25 -15.01
C HIS A 27 6.21 41.29 -14.98
N ALA A 28 5.13 41.07 -14.25
CA ALA A 28 4.02 42.02 -14.23
C ALA A 28 3.42 42.17 -12.80
N GLN A 29 4.21 42.71 -11.87
CA GLN A 29 3.64 43.34 -10.66
C GLN A 29 4.62 44.32 -10.05
N ASP A 30 4.15 45.58 -9.86
CA ASP A 30 4.80 46.54 -8.97
C ASP A 30 4.82 46.01 -7.52
N PRO A 31 5.86 46.30 -6.76
CA PRO A 31 5.99 45.70 -5.40
C PRO A 31 4.94 46.35 -4.47
N ALA A 32 4.00 45.51 -4.03
CA ALA A 32 3.22 45.79 -2.83
C ALA A 32 4.16 45.77 -1.59
N PRO A 33 3.86 46.56 -0.52
CA PRO A 33 4.71 46.65 0.64
C PRO A 33 4.93 45.28 1.29
N ALA A 34 6.20 45.02 1.62
CA ALA A 34 6.69 43.78 2.18
C ALA A 34 5.85 43.33 3.40
N ALA A 35 5.09 42.25 3.19
CA ALA A 35 4.72 41.40 4.33
C ALA A 35 6.01 40.76 4.85
N ASP A 36 6.12 40.63 6.15
CA ASP A 36 7.24 39.97 6.84
C ASP A 36 7.59 38.69 6.10
N ASP A 37 8.77 38.64 5.50
CA ASP A 37 9.30 37.50 4.72
C ASP A 37 9.60 36.37 5.70
N GLN A 38 8.57 35.68 6.23
CA GLN A 38 8.76 34.41 6.89
C GLN A 38 9.18 33.40 5.81
N ILE A 39 10.48 33.18 5.74
CA ILE A 39 11.09 32.22 4.83
C ILE A 39 10.45 30.84 5.10
N GLN A 40 9.64 30.35 4.16
CA GLN A 40 9.08 29.01 4.25
C GLN A 40 10.22 27.97 4.25
N VAL A 41 10.20 27.08 5.23
CA VAL A 41 11.19 25.99 5.39
C VAL A 41 10.46 24.64 5.50
N LEU A 42 11.12 23.59 5.05
CA LEU A 42 10.60 22.24 5.18
C LEU A 42 10.58 21.80 6.64
N ASP A 43 9.47 21.25 7.08
CA ASP A 43 9.33 20.70 8.42
C ASP A 43 10.21 19.47 8.64
N GLU A 44 10.57 19.24 9.91
CA GLU A 44 11.18 17.99 10.32
C GLU A 44 10.15 16.87 10.25
N ILE A 45 10.40 15.88 9.43
CA ILE A 45 9.54 14.71 9.32
C ILE A 45 10.07 13.61 10.25
N ARG A 46 9.17 13.07 11.07
CA ARG A 46 9.51 11.99 11.99
C ARG A 46 8.90 10.68 11.54
N VAL A 47 9.65 9.58 11.67
CA VAL A 47 9.20 8.20 11.50
C VAL A 47 9.07 7.52 12.84
N THR A 48 8.12 6.63 12.95
CA THR A 48 7.85 5.85 14.17
C THR A 48 7.96 4.34 13.94
N ALA A 49 8.27 3.94 12.72
CA ALA A 49 8.36 2.55 12.29
C ALA A 49 9.42 1.73 13.05
N GLU A 50 10.47 2.37 13.59
CA GLU A 50 11.49 1.70 14.41
C GLU A 50 11.14 1.64 15.91
N ARG A 51 9.84 1.67 16.27
CA ARG A 51 9.32 1.67 17.65
C ARG A 51 9.74 2.90 18.47
N ARG A 52 10.36 3.88 17.84
CA ARG A 52 10.80 5.15 18.38
C ARG A 52 10.50 6.27 17.39
N SER A 53 10.14 7.45 17.89
CA SER A 53 9.99 8.63 17.05
C SER A 53 11.36 9.20 16.70
N GLN A 54 11.77 9.13 15.44
CA GLN A 54 13.08 9.58 14.97
C GLN A 54 12.93 10.48 13.74
N ASN A 55 13.86 11.40 13.54
CA ASN A 55 13.93 12.19 12.32
C ASN A 55 14.26 11.27 11.12
N VAL A 56 13.41 11.29 10.09
CA VAL A 56 13.59 10.45 8.89
C VAL A 56 14.93 10.66 8.21
N GLN A 57 15.52 11.87 8.34
CA GLN A 57 16.83 12.21 7.77
C GLN A 57 18.00 11.56 8.53
N LYS A 58 17.77 10.99 9.71
CA LYS A 58 18.80 10.35 10.55
C LYS A 58 18.65 8.82 10.62
N VAL A 59 17.66 8.23 9.95
CA VAL A 59 17.42 6.75 9.97
C VAL A 59 18.08 6.11 8.74
N PRO A 60 18.90 5.02 8.90
CA PRO A 60 19.59 4.34 7.79
C PRO A 60 18.67 3.40 7.01
N ILE A 61 17.70 3.98 6.31
CA ILE A 61 16.73 3.26 5.49
C ILE A 61 16.11 4.19 4.46
N ALA A 62 15.87 3.69 3.27
CA ALA A 62 15.05 4.39 2.29
C ALA A 62 13.59 4.42 2.78
N ALA A 63 13.09 5.60 3.11
CA ALA A 63 11.75 5.80 3.63
C ALA A 63 11.11 7.04 3.03
N THR A 64 9.84 6.93 2.66
CA THR A 64 8.97 8.04 2.28
C THR A 64 7.92 8.22 3.37
N VAL A 65 7.76 9.42 3.85
CA VAL A 65 6.67 9.79 4.77
C VAL A 65 5.76 10.77 4.06
N ILE A 66 4.51 10.41 3.94
CA ILE A 66 3.44 11.21 3.36
C ILE A 66 2.64 11.77 4.54
N THR A 67 2.74 13.06 4.80
CA THR A 67 2.04 13.72 5.91
C THR A 67 0.57 13.96 5.60
N ALA A 68 -0.25 14.32 6.60
CA ALA A 68 -1.64 14.73 6.39
C ALA A 68 -1.76 15.85 5.35
N GLU A 69 -0.83 16.83 5.41
CA GLU A 69 -0.76 17.92 4.46
C GLU A 69 -0.40 17.43 3.02
N ASP A 70 0.53 16.48 2.91
CA ASP A 70 0.85 15.85 1.60
C ASP A 70 -0.34 15.05 1.04
N ILE A 71 -1.08 14.32 1.89
CA ILE A 71 -2.30 13.59 1.51
C ILE A 71 -3.32 14.58 0.93
N ASP A 72 -3.56 15.67 1.65
CA ASP A 72 -4.50 16.71 1.23
C ASP A 72 -4.04 17.44 -0.03
N ARG A 73 -2.79 17.94 -0.07
CA ARG A 73 -2.24 18.67 -1.22
C ARG A 73 -2.27 17.85 -2.51
N ARG A 74 -1.88 16.57 -2.43
CA ARG A 74 -1.80 15.68 -3.60
C ARG A 74 -3.15 15.08 -3.95
N GLY A 75 -4.16 15.17 -3.07
CA GLY A 75 -5.48 14.58 -3.25
C GLY A 75 -5.47 13.06 -3.19
N LEU A 76 -4.61 12.46 -2.33
CA LEU A 76 -4.51 11.02 -2.18
C LEU A 76 -5.73 10.49 -1.42
N GLN A 77 -6.48 9.58 -2.01
CA GLN A 77 -7.75 9.09 -1.48
C GLN A 77 -7.68 7.63 -0.99
N ASN A 78 -6.74 6.85 -1.52
CA ASN A 78 -6.60 5.43 -1.23
C ASN A 78 -5.14 4.95 -1.43
N LEU A 79 -4.89 3.64 -1.19
CA LEU A 79 -3.56 3.05 -1.33
C LEU A 79 -3.02 3.08 -2.77
N HIS A 80 -3.88 3.00 -3.78
CA HIS A 80 -3.44 3.06 -5.17
C HIS A 80 -2.77 4.40 -5.52
N ASP A 81 -3.26 5.50 -4.92
CA ASP A 81 -2.72 6.83 -5.13
C ASP A 81 -1.30 7.01 -4.56
N MET A 82 -0.82 6.08 -3.71
CA MET A 82 0.54 6.12 -3.19
C MET A 82 1.60 6.04 -4.30
N MET A 83 1.29 5.47 -5.47
CA MET A 83 2.19 5.47 -6.62
C MET A 83 2.52 6.88 -7.14
N GLN A 84 1.68 7.87 -6.82
CA GLN A 84 1.94 9.29 -7.13
C GLN A 84 2.95 9.94 -6.17
N ALA A 85 3.29 9.26 -5.08
CA ALA A 85 4.10 9.84 -4.00
C ALA A 85 5.36 9.04 -3.67
N VAL A 86 5.38 7.74 -3.94
CA VAL A 86 6.44 6.81 -3.53
C VAL A 86 7.09 6.19 -4.76
N PRO A 87 8.40 6.31 -4.95
CA PRO A 87 9.09 5.62 -6.03
C PRO A 87 9.19 4.11 -5.77
N SER A 88 9.31 3.32 -6.83
CA SER A 88 9.49 1.86 -6.79
C SER A 88 8.38 1.08 -6.06
N ILE A 89 7.18 1.66 -5.97
CA ILE A 89 5.98 0.97 -5.46
C ILE A 89 5.03 0.66 -6.62
N SER A 90 4.41 -0.49 -6.56
CA SER A 90 3.29 -0.88 -7.42
C SER A 90 2.12 -1.34 -6.54
N VAL A 91 0.96 -0.77 -6.75
CA VAL A 91 -0.27 -1.11 -6.02
C VAL A 91 -1.34 -1.44 -7.05
N ASN A 92 -1.84 -2.66 -7.02
CA ASN A 92 -2.91 -3.13 -7.88
C ASN A 92 -3.95 -3.85 -7.01
N GLN A 93 -5.20 -3.86 -7.45
CA GLN A 93 -6.28 -4.56 -6.75
C GLN A 93 -6.99 -5.51 -7.69
N VAL A 94 -7.29 -6.69 -7.20
CA VAL A 94 -8.13 -7.68 -7.89
C VAL A 94 -9.06 -8.31 -6.87
N ASN A 95 -10.35 -8.14 -7.10
CA ASN A 95 -11.37 -8.55 -6.14
C ASN A 95 -10.99 -8.04 -4.74
N ARG A 96 -11.00 -8.91 -3.74
CA ARG A 96 -10.65 -8.62 -2.34
C ARG A 96 -9.16 -8.37 -2.06
N SER A 97 -8.27 -8.65 -3.01
CA SER A 97 -6.83 -8.71 -2.72
C SER A 97 -6.06 -7.52 -3.27
N MET A 98 -5.22 -6.94 -2.40
CA MET A 98 -4.30 -5.85 -2.73
C MET A 98 -2.92 -6.41 -3.06
N TYR A 99 -2.46 -6.21 -4.31
CA TYR A 99 -1.09 -6.53 -4.73
C TYR A 99 -0.19 -5.32 -4.50
N ILE A 100 0.50 -5.32 -3.37
CA ILE A 100 1.47 -4.27 -3.06
C ILE A 100 2.86 -4.85 -3.26
N ASN A 101 3.64 -4.24 -4.14
CA ASN A 101 5.02 -4.60 -4.40
C ASN A 101 5.92 -3.38 -4.24
N ILE A 102 7.04 -3.56 -3.56
CA ILE A 102 8.07 -2.54 -3.37
C ILE A 102 9.38 -3.12 -3.92
N ARG A 103 10.02 -2.41 -4.88
CA ARG A 103 11.26 -2.86 -5.53
C ARG A 103 11.12 -4.26 -6.18
N GLY A 104 9.95 -4.56 -6.75
CA GLY A 104 9.67 -5.86 -7.35
C GLY A 104 9.40 -7.00 -6.37
N VAL A 105 9.32 -6.73 -5.08
CA VAL A 105 9.09 -7.72 -4.02
C VAL A 105 7.73 -7.47 -3.37
N GLY A 106 6.90 -8.50 -3.27
CA GLY A 106 5.57 -8.35 -2.67
C GLY A 106 4.71 -9.61 -2.77
N LEU A 107 3.47 -9.45 -3.21
CA LEU A 107 2.52 -10.54 -3.38
C LEU A 107 2.54 -11.05 -4.81
N ALA A 108 2.77 -12.34 -4.99
CA ALA A 108 2.76 -13.00 -6.30
C ALA A 108 1.43 -13.73 -6.59
N GLN A 109 0.66 -14.06 -5.57
CA GLN A 109 -0.61 -14.79 -5.68
C GLN A 109 -1.56 -14.39 -4.56
N THR A 110 -2.85 -14.36 -4.87
CA THR A 110 -3.93 -14.16 -3.91
C THR A 110 -4.63 -15.47 -3.59
N ALA A 111 -4.58 -15.88 -2.37
CA ALA A 111 -5.45 -16.90 -1.81
C ALA A 111 -5.83 -16.45 -0.39
N PRO A 112 -6.96 -16.87 0.16
CA PRO A 112 -7.34 -16.49 1.53
C PRO A 112 -6.26 -16.77 2.57
N THR A 113 -5.38 -17.72 2.28
CA THR A 113 -4.30 -18.19 3.15
C THR A 113 -2.90 -17.69 2.74
N SER A 114 -2.79 -16.83 1.73
CA SER A 114 -1.51 -16.27 1.30
C SER A 114 -1.01 -15.20 2.27
N SER A 115 0.29 -15.17 2.49
CA SER A 115 0.95 -14.12 3.27
C SER A 115 1.43 -13.00 2.34
N PRO A 116 1.26 -11.71 2.70
CA PRO A 116 1.83 -10.61 1.93
C PRO A 116 3.36 -10.56 2.04
N GLY A 117 4.04 -9.94 1.08
CA GLY A 117 5.49 -9.66 1.16
C GLY A 117 5.81 -8.28 1.73
N ILE A 118 4.77 -7.45 1.93
CA ILE A 118 4.84 -6.11 2.51
C ILE A 118 4.03 -6.13 3.79
N ALA A 119 4.65 -5.80 4.92
CA ALA A 119 3.95 -5.71 6.19
C ALA A 119 3.13 -4.41 6.25
N PHE A 120 1.88 -4.51 6.68
CA PHE A 120 0.98 -3.37 6.77
C PHE A 120 0.55 -3.14 8.22
N TYR A 121 0.68 -1.90 8.69
CA TYR A 121 0.36 -1.51 10.05
C TYR A 121 -0.60 -0.33 10.08
N ILE A 122 -1.57 -0.35 10.99
CA ILE A 122 -2.42 0.79 11.32
C ILE A 122 -2.24 1.07 12.81
N ASP A 123 -1.75 2.27 13.17
CA ASP A 123 -1.48 2.69 14.55
C ASP A 123 -0.66 1.67 15.36
N GLY A 124 0.31 1.03 14.72
CA GLY A 124 1.16 0.00 15.31
C GLY A 124 0.56 -1.41 15.34
N GLN A 125 -0.69 -1.58 14.94
CA GLN A 125 -1.34 -2.89 14.80
C GLN A 125 -0.94 -3.52 13.46
N LEU A 126 -0.34 -4.69 13.46
CA LEU A 126 -0.11 -5.45 12.22
C LEU A 126 -1.46 -5.87 11.62
N VAL A 127 -1.63 -5.69 10.33
CA VAL A 127 -2.73 -6.26 9.53
C VAL A 127 -2.16 -7.44 8.73
N PRO A 128 -2.35 -8.67 9.19
CA PRO A 128 -1.65 -9.83 8.62
C PRO A 128 -2.12 -10.22 7.22
N GLN A 129 -3.37 -9.88 6.86
CA GLN A 129 -4.00 -10.25 5.59
C GLN A 129 -4.31 -9.01 4.76
N GLU A 130 -3.96 -9.05 3.47
CA GLU A 130 -4.22 -7.96 2.53
C GLU A 130 -5.71 -7.65 2.31
N GLN A 131 -6.59 -8.62 2.52
CA GLN A 131 -8.05 -8.45 2.42
C GLN A 131 -8.62 -7.55 3.54
N SER A 132 -7.90 -7.39 4.64
CA SER A 132 -8.31 -6.56 5.78
C SER A 132 -7.82 -5.11 5.69
N ILE A 133 -7.20 -4.70 4.58
CA ILE A 133 -6.71 -3.34 4.38
C ILE A 133 -7.85 -2.46 3.87
N SER A 134 -8.16 -1.37 4.59
CA SER A 134 -9.16 -0.41 4.16
C SER A 134 -8.78 0.27 2.86
N GLN A 135 -9.74 0.45 1.96
CA GLN A 135 -9.52 1.04 0.65
C GLN A 135 -9.55 2.57 0.66
N SER A 136 -10.33 3.21 1.54
CA SER A 136 -10.47 4.66 1.59
C SER A 136 -9.66 5.28 2.73
N PHE A 137 -8.95 6.36 2.42
CA PHE A 137 -8.24 7.16 3.42
C PHE A 137 -9.19 8.18 4.06
N TYR A 138 -9.20 8.22 5.39
CA TYR A 138 -9.92 9.22 6.15
C TYR A 138 -9.22 9.51 7.48
N ASP A 139 -9.15 10.78 7.83
CA ASP A 139 -8.55 11.29 9.08
C ASP A 139 -7.20 10.62 9.39
N LEU A 140 -6.24 10.77 8.46
CA LEU A 140 -4.87 10.24 8.60
C LEU A 140 -3.91 11.34 9.03
N GLN A 141 -2.95 10.97 9.89
CA GLN A 141 -1.82 11.80 10.26
C GLN A 141 -0.66 11.65 9.29
N SER A 142 -0.35 10.41 8.91
CA SER A 142 0.73 10.10 7.98
C SER A 142 0.64 8.67 7.45
N ILE A 143 1.33 8.46 6.32
CA ILE A 143 1.65 7.14 5.80
C ILE A 143 3.17 7.07 5.67
N GLU A 144 3.78 6.09 6.33
CA GLU A 144 5.22 5.84 6.29
C GLU A 144 5.47 4.59 5.44
N VAL A 145 6.25 4.70 4.38
CA VAL A 145 6.65 3.59 3.51
C VAL A 145 8.13 3.33 3.67
N LEU A 146 8.47 2.18 4.24
CA LEU A 146 9.84 1.71 4.40
C LEU A 146 10.16 0.71 3.30
N ARG A 147 11.17 0.99 2.51
CA ARG A 147 11.60 0.13 1.39
C ARG A 147 12.75 -0.79 1.80
N GLY A 148 12.69 -2.03 1.33
CA GLY A 148 13.61 -3.09 1.72
C GLY A 148 13.22 -3.80 3.02
N PRO A 149 13.85 -4.95 3.34
CA PRO A 149 13.45 -5.82 4.42
C PRO A 149 13.43 -5.16 5.80
N GLN A 150 12.32 -5.33 6.51
CA GLN A 150 12.09 -4.80 7.86
C GLN A 150 12.02 -5.90 8.92
N GLY A 151 12.63 -7.06 8.66
CA GLY A 151 12.47 -8.27 9.47
C GLY A 151 12.86 -8.15 10.94
N THR A 152 13.63 -7.16 11.36
CA THR A 152 14.07 -6.99 12.76
C THR A 152 12.93 -6.51 13.66
N LEU A 153 12.39 -5.33 13.41
CA LEU A 153 11.36 -4.75 14.27
C LEU A 153 9.94 -5.05 13.79
N THR A 154 9.76 -5.27 12.50
CA THR A 154 8.47 -5.57 11.88
C THR A 154 8.14 -7.07 11.96
N GLY A 155 9.11 -7.94 11.65
CA GLY A 155 8.98 -9.40 11.75
C GLY A 155 8.66 -10.08 10.43
N GLN A 156 7.71 -11.03 10.46
CA GLN A 156 7.30 -11.81 9.28
C GLN A 156 6.65 -10.93 8.21
N ASN A 157 6.65 -11.44 6.97
CA ASN A 157 5.94 -10.85 5.85
C ASN A 157 6.42 -9.43 5.49
N SER A 158 7.72 -9.17 5.62
CA SER A 158 8.35 -7.87 5.36
C SER A 158 9.57 -7.98 4.44
N THR A 159 9.51 -8.87 3.45
CA THR A 159 10.60 -9.10 2.49
C THR A 159 10.85 -7.91 1.56
N GLY A 160 9.80 -7.21 1.14
CA GLY A 160 9.89 -6.02 0.29
C GLY A 160 9.88 -4.71 1.05
N GLY A 161 9.31 -4.70 2.26
CA GLY A 161 9.19 -3.48 3.06
C GLY A 161 8.04 -3.49 4.05
N ALA A 162 7.68 -2.30 4.53
CA ALA A 162 6.54 -2.11 5.40
C ALA A 162 5.85 -0.76 5.15
N ILE A 163 4.54 -0.74 5.35
CA ILE A 163 3.69 0.45 5.29
C ILE A 163 3.07 0.66 6.66
N TYR A 164 3.23 1.86 7.21
CA TYR A 164 2.61 2.26 8.48
C TYR A 164 1.65 3.41 8.24
N VAL A 165 0.38 3.17 8.50
CA VAL A 165 -0.66 4.19 8.49
C VAL A 165 -0.85 4.70 9.92
N ARG A 166 -0.84 6.01 10.09
CA ARG A 166 -1.03 6.67 11.37
C ARG A 166 -2.28 7.52 11.35
N THR A 167 -3.07 7.41 12.40
CA THR A 167 -4.19 8.31 12.65
C THR A 167 -3.82 9.38 13.67
N PRO A 168 -4.46 10.57 13.66
CA PRO A 168 -4.15 11.61 14.62
C PRO A 168 -4.41 11.13 16.06
N ALA A 169 -3.43 11.34 16.93
CA ALA A 169 -3.63 11.13 18.36
C ALA A 169 -4.59 12.19 18.92
N PRO A 170 -5.43 11.85 19.93
CA PRO A 170 -6.25 12.84 20.60
C PRO A 170 -5.40 13.92 21.28
N ASP A 171 -5.77 15.17 21.08
CA ASP A 171 -5.17 16.33 21.74
C ASP A 171 -5.91 16.61 23.05
N HIS A 172 -5.16 16.76 24.14
CA HIS A 172 -5.72 16.98 25.48
C HIS A 172 -6.07 18.44 25.75
N ASP A 173 -5.49 19.37 24.99
CA ASP A 173 -5.53 20.80 25.30
C ASP A 173 -6.64 21.55 24.57
N ALA A 174 -7.18 20.96 23.46
CA ALA A 174 -8.13 21.66 22.60
C ALA A 174 -9.28 20.78 22.11
N THR A 175 -10.43 21.43 21.90
CA THR A 175 -11.57 20.85 21.16
C THR A 175 -11.62 21.50 19.79
N PHE A 176 -11.46 20.70 18.74
CA PHE A 176 -11.47 21.14 17.35
C PHE A 176 -11.91 20.00 16.44
N GLY A 177 -12.22 20.35 15.20
CA GLY A 177 -12.61 19.33 14.25
C GLY A 177 -12.84 19.88 12.86
N TYR A 178 -13.30 19.02 11.97
CA TYR A 178 -13.67 19.43 10.63
C TYR A 178 -14.80 18.57 10.06
N VAL A 179 -15.49 19.13 9.08
CA VAL A 179 -16.41 18.42 8.20
C VAL A 179 -16.03 18.72 6.76
N GLU A 180 -16.15 17.71 5.93
CA GLU A 180 -15.77 17.75 4.53
C GLU A 180 -16.83 17.08 3.67
N GLN A 181 -17.20 17.72 2.55
CA GLN A 181 -18.07 17.16 1.54
C GLN A 181 -17.40 17.27 0.19
N SER A 182 -17.25 16.13 -0.49
CA SER A 182 -16.79 16.04 -1.85
C SER A 182 -17.91 15.55 -2.75
N LEU A 183 -17.98 16.08 -3.97
CA LEU A 183 -18.93 15.68 -5.02
C LEU A 183 -18.19 15.63 -6.37
N GLY A 184 -18.54 14.70 -7.22
CA GLY A 184 -17.92 14.55 -8.53
C GLY A 184 -18.80 13.84 -9.55
N ASP A 185 -18.24 13.61 -10.71
CA ASP A 185 -18.87 12.79 -11.74
C ASP A 185 -18.98 11.32 -11.31
N TYR A 186 -19.66 10.50 -12.09
CA TYR A 186 -20.02 9.12 -11.74
C TYR A 186 -20.73 9.01 -10.38
N GLY A 187 -21.59 10.01 -10.05
CA GLY A 187 -22.31 10.01 -8.78
C GLY A 187 -21.42 10.04 -7.52
N TRP A 188 -20.12 10.39 -7.67
CA TRP A 188 -19.20 10.38 -6.54
C TRP A 188 -19.59 11.38 -5.45
N SER A 189 -19.71 10.87 -4.24
CA SER A 189 -19.98 11.64 -3.03
C SER A 189 -19.18 11.07 -1.87
N LYS A 190 -18.40 11.95 -1.19
CA LYS A 190 -17.66 11.58 0.03
C LYS A 190 -17.94 12.60 1.12
N SER A 191 -18.53 12.13 2.22
CA SER A 191 -18.75 12.89 3.44
C SER A 191 -17.78 12.40 4.50
N LEU A 192 -17.02 13.30 5.10
CA LEU A 192 -16.00 13.00 6.10
C LEU A 192 -16.11 14.02 7.23
N GLY A 193 -15.96 13.55 8.46
CA GLY A 193 -15.85 14.43 9.62
C GLY A 193 -14.98 13.83 10.71
N ALA A 194 -14.28 14.68 11.44
CA ALA A 194 -13.52 14.30 12.62
C ALA A 194 -13.63 15.40 13.69
N VAL A 195 -13.71 14.97 14.95
CA VAL A 195 -13.77 15.87 16.11
C VAL A 195 -12.82 15.36 17.17
N ASN A 196 -12.02 16.26 17.69
CA ASN A 196 -11.18 16.07 18.86
C ASN A 196 -11.82 16.77 20.07
N PHE A 197 -11.90 16.09 21.19
CA PHE A 197 -12.37 16.59 22.44
C PHE A 197 -11.23 16.53 23.48
N GLY A 198 -10.60 17.65 23.79
CA GLY A 198 -9.73 17.80 24.95
C GLY A 198 -10.62 17.94 26.20
N ILE A 199 -10.94 16.83 26.84
CA ILE A 199 -11.86 16.82 28.00
C ILE A 199 -11.19 17.42 29.23
N ASN A 200 -9.95 17.04 29.47
CA ASN A 200 -9.05 17.64 30.47
C ASN A 200 -7.61 17.15 30.17
N GLU A 201 -6.64 17.62 30.99
CA GLU A 201 -5.22 17.27 30.84
C GLU A 201 -4.93 15.75 30.81
N ASN A 202 -5.83 14.93 31.34
CA ASN A 202 -5.67 13.49 31.47
C ASN A 202 -6.55 12.67 30.52
N VAL A 203 -7.56 13.28 29.88
CA VAL A 203 -8.52 12.56 29.04
C VAL A 203 -8.78 13.34 27.76
N ALA A 204 -8.55 12.72 26.65
CA ALA A 204 -8.89 13.26 25.33
C ALA A 204 -9.51 12.16 24.45
N LEU A 205 -10.45 12.53 23.61
CA LEU A 205 -11.15 11.65 22.68
C LEU A 205 -11.13 12.25 21.27
N ARG A 206 -10.78 11.44 20.27
CA ARG A 206 -10.97 11.78 18.85
C ARG A 206 -11.90 10.79 18.20
N VAL A 207 -12.85 11.29 17.42
CA VAL A 207 -13.81 10.47 16.66
C VAL A 207 -13.76 10.94 15.21
N ALA A 208 -13.76 10.01 14.27
CA ALA A 208 -13.83 10.29 12.84
C ALA A 208 -14.79 9.32 12.16
N ALA A 209 -15.49 9.79 11.11
CA ALA A 209 -16.37 8.96 10.30
C ALA A 209 -16.34 9.40 8.84
N VAL A 210 -16.52 8.43 7.94
CA VAL A 210 -16.57 8.65 6.49
C VAL A 210 -17.67 7.82 5.86
N ARG A 211 -18.32 8.39 4.85
CA ARG A 211 -19.20 7.70 3.90
C ARG A 211 -18.77 8.10 2.49
N GLU A 212 -18.48 7.12 1.63
CA GLU A 212 -18.08 7.35 0.24
C GLU A 212 -18.87 6.43 -0.69
N VAL A 213 -19.44 7.00 -1.74
CA VAL A 213 -20.14 6.27 -2.80
C VAL A 213 -19.72 6.79 -4.16
N ARG A 214 -19.65 5.92 -5.15
CA ARG A 214 -19.38 6.25 -6.55
C ARG A 214 -19.89 5.14 -7.45
N ASP A 215 -20.56 5.48 -8.54
CA ASP A 215 -20.94 4.55 -9.59
C ASP A 215 -19.70 4.05 -10.34
N SER A 216 -19.79 2.94 -11.06
CA SER A 216 -18.69 2.43 -11.86
C SER A 216 -18.27 3.40 -12.96
N PHE A 217 -16.99 3.37 -13.32
CA PHE A 217 -16.50 3.95 -14.57
C PHE A 217 -16.84 3.09 -15.81
N THR A 218 -17.24 1.84 -15.58
CA THR A 218 -17.47 0.84 -16.60
C THR A 218 -18.97 0.54 -16.70
N THR A 219 -19.48 0.44 -17.92
CA THR A 219 -20.86 0.07 -18.16
C THR A 219 -20.97 -1.42 -18.41
N ASN A 220 -21.78 -2.12 -17.61
CA ASN A 220 -22.17 -3.50 -17.92
C ASN A 220 -23.36 -3.49 -18.90
N THR A 221 -23.16 -4.01 -20.11
CA THR A 221 -24.21 -4.15 -21.13
C THR A 221 -24.83 -5.55 -21.16
N GLY A 222 -24.34 -6.46 -20.32
CA GLY A 222 -24.91 -7.78 -20.09
C GLY A 222 -26.17 -7.74 -19.22
N PRO A 223 -26.84 -8.86 -19.00
CA PRO A 223 -28.10 -8.92 -18.25
C PRO A 223 -27.94 -8.83 -16.71
N SER A 224 -26.71 -8.90 -16.18
CA SER A 224 -26.48 -8.74 -14.73
C SER A 224 -26.87 -7.35 -14.27
N PRO A 225 -27.55 -7.23 -13.11
CA PRO A 225 -27.84 -5.92 -12.52
C PRO A 225 -26.64 -5.27 -11.81
N SER A 226 -25.51 -5.97 -11.71
CA SER A 226 -24.32 -5.46 -11.03
C SER A 226 -23.64 -4.34 -11.81
N ASP A 227 -23.02 -3.39 -11.09
CA ASP A 227 -22.25 -2.27 -11.59
C ASP A 227 -20.76 -2.40 -11.19
N PRO A 228 -20.02 -3.38 -11.75
CA PRO A 228 -18.65 -3.69 -11.31
C PRO A 228 -17.70 -2.51 -11.44
N GLY A 229 -16.95 -2.23 -10.36
CA GLY A 229 -16.03 -1.08 -10.28
C GLY A 229 -16.61 0.12 -9.53
N ASN A 230 -17.83 0.01 -8.98
CA ASN A 230 -18.41 1.01 -8.10
C ASN A 230 -17.65 1.08 -6.75
N THR A 231 -17.97 2.11 -5.96
CA THR A 231 -17.47 2.29 -4.58
C THR A 231 -18.64 2.51 -3.66
N ASP A 232 -18.68 1.76 -2.57
CA ASP A 232 -19.57 1.97 -1.44
C ASP A 232 -18.79 1.63 -0.16
N PHE A 233 -18.44 2.66 0.61
CA PHE A 233 -17.60 2.52 1.79
C PHE A 233 -18.13 3.36 2.96
N THR A 234 -18.15 2.75 4.14
CA THR A 234 -18.45 3.41 5.42
C THR A 234 -17.34 3.08 6.41
N GLY A 235 -16.79 4.06 7.07
CA GLY A 235 -15.80 3.89 8.12
C GLY A 235 -16.11 4.78 9.33
N ALA A 236 -15.81 4.26 10.51
CA ALA A 236 -15.86 5.03 11.76
C ALA A 236 -14.73 4.63 12.68
N ARG A 237 -14.12 5.61 13.36
CA ARG A 237 -12.99 5.40 14.27
C ARG A 237 -13.16 6.24 15.53
N ALA A 238 -12.79 5.67 16.67
CA ALA A 238 -12.64 6.38 17.93
C ALA A 238 -11.28 6.07 18.56
N ASN A 239 -10.63 7.09 19.09
CA ASN A 239 -9.35 6.98 19.80
C ASN A 239 -9.48 7.75 21.13
N LEU A 240 -9.34 7.03 22.25
CA LEU A 240 -9.36 7.59 23.60
C LEU A 240 -7.94 7.57 24.15
N SER A 241 -7.42 8.74 24.53
CA SER A 241 -6.11 8.91 25.17
C SER A 241 -6.30 9.26 26.65
N LEU A 242 -5.63 8.48 27.49
CA LEU A 242 -5.64 8.64 28.94
C LEU A 242 -4.20 8.86 29.44
N ARG A 243 -4.01 9.83 30.31
CA ARG A 243 -2.75 10.11 31.02
C ARG A 243 -2.94 9.89 32.51
N GLY A 244 -1.91 9.37 33.17
CA GLY A 244 -1.92 9.15 34.61
C GLY A 244 -0.52 9.18 35.20
N PHE A 245 -0.43 9.14 36.56
CA PHE A 245 0.83 9.15 37.29
C PHE A 245 1.73 10.33 36.88
N ASP A 246 1.16 11.54 36.87
CA ASP A 246 1.85 12.78 36.47
C ASP A 246 2.47 12.69 35.06
N GLY A 247 1.73 12.10 34.11
CA GLY A 247 2.15 11.97 32.74
C GLY A 247 3.05 10.76 32.45
N ARG A 248 3.47 10.00 33.46
CA ARG A 248 4.32 8.80 33.28
C ARG A 248 3.60 7.63 32.63
N LEU A 249 2.28 7.54 32.71
CA LEU A 249 1.47 6.55 32.02
C LEU A 249 0.64 7.23 30.94
N GLN A 250 0.75 6.72 29.73
CA GLN A 250 -0.14 7.04 28.63
C GLN A 250 -0.81 5.76 28.14
N VAL A 251 -2.15 5.78 28.02
CA VAL A 251 -2.94 4.68 27.48
C VAL A 251 -3.76 5.20 26.31
N ASN A 252 -3.69 4.53 25.17
CA ASN A 252 -4.50 4.80 23.99
C ASN A 252 -5.38 3.57 23.70
N LEU A 253 -6.70 3.79 23.72
CA LEU A 253 -7.70 2.79 23.35
C LEU A 253 -8.29 3.19 22.00
N ARG A 254 -8.18 2.31 21.01
CA ARG A 254 -8.63 2.58 19.63
C ARG A 254 -9.67 1.56 19.22
N GLY A 255 -10.68 2.01 18.52
CA GLY A 255 -11.67 1.18 17.87
C GLY A 255 -11.97 1.72 16.48
N GLU A 256 -12.05 0.82 15.50
CA GLU A 256 -12.41 1.12 14.13
C GLU A 256 -13.45 0.09 13.65
N TYR A 257 -14.44 0.58 12.92
CA TYR A 257 -15.38 -0.22 12.12
C TYR A 257 -15.26 0.22 10.67
N TYR A 258 -15.31 -0.74 9.75
CA TYR A 258 -15.40 -0.48 8.31
C TYR A 258 -16.35 -1.46 7.63
N ASP A 259 -17.03 -0.96 6.61
CA ASP A 259 -17.94 -1.69 5.75
C ASP A 259 -17.77 -1.19 4.31
N SER A 260 -17.51 -2.10 3.38
CA SER A 260 -17.43 -1.85 1.95
C SER A 260 -18.34 -2.85 1.24
N ASP A 261 -19.33 -2.35 0.50
CA ASP A 261 -20.28 -3.15 -0.29
C ASP A 261 -20.22 -2.70 -1.75
N THR A 262 -19.53 -3.45 -2.60
CA THR A 262 -19.29 -3.11 -4.00
C THR A 262 -19.72 -4.25 -4.91
N ASP A 263 -19.86 -3.96 -6.18
CA ASP A 263 -20.20 -4.95 -7.22
C ASP A 263 -18.94 -5.60 -7.84
N ASN A 264 -17.85 -5.69 -7.05
CA ASN A 264 -16.58 -6.28 -7.45
C ASN A 264 -15.82 -5.45 -8.52
N ASN A 265 -14.80 -6.01 -9.16
CA ASN A 265 -14.00 -5.31 -10.14
C ASN A 265 -14.57 -5.48 -11.56
N ALA A 266 -14.61 -4.38 -12.30
CA ALA A 266 -14.87 -4.41 -13.73
C ALA A 266 -13.65 -4.98 -14.49
N VAL A 267 -13.83 -6.08 -15.21
CA VAL A 267 -12.76 -6.71 -15.98
C VAL A 267 -13.17 -6.83 -17.44
N LYS A 268 -12.48 -6.12 -18.31
CA LYS A 268 -12.67 -6.20 -19.76
C LYS A 268 -12.02 -7.45 -20.31
N ARG A 269 -12.82 -8.31 -20.91
CA ARG A 269 -12.34 -9.55 -21.53
C ARG A 269 -11.42 -9.28 -22.73
N TRP A 270 -10.33 -10.06 -22.89
CA TRP A 270 -9.40 -9.90 -24.01
C TRP A 270 -10.02 -10.21 -25.37
N ASN A 271 -10.85 -11.22 -25.43
CA ASN A 271 -11.52 -11.65 -26.67
C ASN A 271 -12.98 -11.14 -26.72
N ASP A 272 -13.24 -9.94 -26.20
CA ASP A 272 -14.56 -9.32 -26.31
C ASP A 272 -14.85 -8.98 -27.77
N THR A 273 -15.93 -9.56 -28.30
CA THR A 273 -16.41 -9.36 -29.66
C THR A 273 -17.62 -8.41 -29.74
N VAL A 274 -18.15 -7.97 -28.59
CA VAL A 274 -19.32 -7.11 -28.51
C VAL A 274 -18.92 -5.63 -28.55
N SER A 275 -17.88 -5.28 -27.78
CA SER A 275 -17.41 -3.90 -27.68
C SER A 275 -15.90 -3.82 -27.64
N SER A 276 -15.32 -2.85 -28.37
CA SER A 276 -13.90 -2.48 -28.26
C SER A 276 -13.63 -1.43 -27.20
N ASP A 277 -14.68 -0.87 -26.58
CA ASP A 277 -14.55 0.12 -25.51
C ASP A 277 -13.99 -0.55 -24.25
N PRO A 278 -12.86 -0.06 -23.69
CA PRO A 278 -12.27 -0.59 -22.46
C PRO A 278 -13.19 -0.50 -21.24
N PHE A 279 -14.14 0.43 -21.25
CA PHE A 279 -15.10 0.67 -20.17
C PHE A 279 -16.50 0.11 -20.48
N SER A 280 -16.59 -0.89 -21.36
CA SER A 280 -17.81 -1.64 -21.63
C SER A 280 -17.56 -3.13 -21.44
N ILE A 281 -18.31 -3.78 -20.56
CA ILE A 281 -18.23 -5.21 -20.26
C ILE A 281 -19.58 -5.89 -20.48
N GLN A 282 -19.60 -7.23 -20.51
CA GLN A 282 -20.80 -8.04 -20.64
C GLN A 282 -20.73 -9.14 -19.59
N GLU A 283 -21.32 -8.90 -18.43
CA GLU A 283 -21.47 -9.93 -17.38
C GLU A 283 -22.93 -10.34 -17.27
N ASP A 284 -23.19 -11.62 -17.16
CA ASP A 284 -24.52 -12.17 -16.93
C ASP A 284 -24.73 -12.62 -15.47
N ALA A 285 -23.67 -12.94 -14.77
CA ALA A 285 -23.75 -13.32 -13.35
C ALA A 285 -23.75 -12.10 -12.43
N ILE A 286 -24.42 -12.22 -11.29
CA ILE A 286 -24.38 -11.21 -10.23
C ILE A 286 -22.99 -11.19 -9.63
N SER A 287 -22.34 -10.03 -9.66
CA SER A 287 -21.03 -9.78 -9.05
C SER A 287 -21.18 -8.88 -7.83
N TYR A 288 -20.52 -9.20 -6.72
CA TYR A 288 -20.42 -8.35 -5.55
C TYR A 288 -19.18 -8.66 -4.71
N MET A 289 -18.74 -7.70 -3.91
CA MET A 289 -17.71 -7.86 -2.90
C MET A 289 -18.08 -7.05 -1.66
N ARG A 290 -18.27 -7.74 -0.54
CA ARG A 290 -18.57 -7.16 0.76
C ARG A 290 -17.43 -7.42 1.71
N GLN A 291 -16.89 -6.35 2.29
CA GLN A 291 -15.83 -6.43 3.28
C GLN A 291 -16.26 -5.63 4.50
N ARG A 292 -16.36 -6.27 5.65
CA ARG A 292 -16.65 -5.59 6.90
C ARG A 292 -15.76 -6.11 8.00
N GLY A 293 -15.49 -5.26 8.95
CA GLY A 293 -14.68 -5.68 10.09
C GLY A 293 -14.55 -4.63 11.17
N THR A 294 -13.97 -5.09 12.26
CA THR A 294 -13.61 -4.27 13.40
C THR A 294 -12.14 -4.44 13.74
N ARG A 295 -11.50 -3.37 14.18
CA ARG A 295 -10.16 -3.37 14.76
C ARG A 295 -10.22 -2.66 16.09
N THR A 296 -9.70 -3.29 17.12
CA THR A 296 -9.57 -2.66 18.43
C THR A 296 -8.16 -2.83 18.95
N SER A 297 -7.66 -1.84 19.68
CA SER A 297 -6.38 -1.96 20.36
C SER A 297 -6.33 -1.19 21.66
N ALA A 298 -5.49 -1.70 22.55
CA ALA A 298 -5.06 -1.03 23.75
C ALA A 298 -3.53 -0.93 23.72
N GLU A 299 -3.01 0.29 23.81
CA GLU A 299 -1.60 0.59 23.90
C GLU A 299 -1.33 1.34 25.21
N ALA A 300 -0.40 0.84 26.01
CA ALA A 300 0.03 1.50 27.23
C ALA A 300 1.54 1.71 27.18
N THR A 301 1.98 2.94 27.44
CA THR A 301 3.38 3.30 27.60
C THR A 301 3.58 3.86 29.00
N TYR A 302 4.50 3.25 29.75
CA TYR A 302 4.85 3.68 31.11
C TYR A 302 6.34 4.05 31.18
N ALA A 303 6.62 5.30 31.52
CA ALA A 303 7.98 5.78 31.76
C ALA A 303 8.50 5.19 33.07
N LEU A 304 9.32 4.15 32.98
CA LEU A 304 9.99 3.51 34.12
C LEU A 304 11.02 4.48 34.72
N THR A 305 11.75 5.18 33.86
CA THR A 305 12.67 6.28 34.19
C THR A 305 12.54 7.36 33.12
N ASP A 306 13.29 8.45 33.22
CA ASP A 306 13.29 9.54 32.22
C ASP A 306 13.83 9.07 30.83
N THR A 307 14.46 7.91 30.77
CA THR A 307 15.09 7.38 29.55
C THR A 307 14.67 5.95 29.20
N LEU A 308 13.79 5.33 29.98
CA LEU A 308 13.39 3.94 29.81
C LEU A 308 11.88 3.80 29.89
N ASP A 309 11.28 3.39 28.78
CA ASP A 309 9.84 3.14 28.68
C ASP A 309 9.53 1.66 28.56
N LEU A 310 8.44 1.25 29.21
CA LEU A 310 7.77 -0.01 28.98
C LEU A 310 6.53 0.25 28.13
N ARG A 311 6.49 -0.31 26.92
CA ARG A 311 5.34 -0.21 26.03
C ARG A 311 4.70 -1.59 25.88
N TRP A 312 3.39 -1.64 26.02
CA TRP A 312 2.55 -2.80 25.76
C TRP A 312 1.49 -2.44 24.72
N LEU A 313 1.31 -3.30 23.74
CA LEU A 313 0.26 -3.20 22.71
C LEU A 313 -0.48 -4.53 22.63
N SER A 314 -1.80 -4.48 22.71
CA SER A 314 -2.69 -5.60 22.36
C SER A 314 -3.70 -5.14 21.35
N SER A 315 -3.92 -5.94 20.31
CA SER A 315 -4.93 -5.65 19.29
C SER A 315 -5.72 -6.90 18.93
N TRP A 316 -6.96 -6.67 18.56
CA TRP A 316 -7.91 -7.68 18.08
C TRP A 316 -8.52 -7.19 16.78
N GLN A 317 -8.61 -8.08 15.83
CA GLN A 317 -9.18 -7.83 14.52
C GLN A 317 -10.15 -8.94 14.20
N ASP A 318 -11.33 -8.55 13.76
CA ASP A 318 -12.36 -9.44 13.24
C ASP A 318 -12.80 -8.88 11.90
N GLY A 319 -12.87 -9.73 10.87
CA GLY A 319 -13.25 -9.31 9.53
C GLY A 319 -13.87 -10.43 8.71
N GLU A 320 -14.83 -10.06 7.90
CA GLU A 320 -15.47 -10.94 6.92
C GLU A 320 -15.33 -10.32 5.53
N THR A 321 -14.96 -11.15 4.57
CA THR A 321 -14.99 -10.80 3.15
C THR A 321 -15.80 -11.84 2.41
N VAL A 322 -16.85 -11.41 1.73
CA VAL A 322 -17.68 -12.25 0.87
C VAL A 322 -17.60 -11.68 -0.54
N ASP A 323 -17.20 -12.48 -1.51
CA ASP A 323 -17.19 -12.07 -2.91
C ASP A 323 -17.84 -13.11 -3.81
N GLN A 324 -18.58 -12.63 -4.78
CA GLN A 324 -19.10 -13.37 -5.90
C GLN A 324 -18.65 -12.67 -7.19
N ALA A 325 -18.24 -13.42 -8.18
CA ALA A 325 -17.80 -12.88 -9.45
C ALA A 325 -18.27 -13.79 -10.60
N ASP A 326 -18.57 -13.13 -11.72
CA ASP A 326 -18.70 -13.76 -13.01
C ASP A 326 -17.35 -14.39 -13.40
N GLY A 327 -17.34 -15.69 -13.61
CA GLY A 327 -16.09 -16.43 -13.87
C GLY A 327 -15.69 -16.46 -15.32
N ASP A 328 -16.62 -16.36 -16.27
CA ASP A 328 -16.33 -16.34 -17.71
C ASP A 328 -16.47 -14.95 -18.35
N ARG A 329 -17.10 -14.00 -17.65
CA ARG A 329 -17.21 -12.58 -18.00
C ARG A 329 -17.89 -12.36 -19.35
N THR A 330 -18.97 -13.12 -19.62
CA THR A 330 -19.74 -13.05 -20.86
C THR A 330 -21.23 -12.99 -20.56
N ASP A 331 -22.01 -12.49 -21.53
CA ASP A 331 -23.47 -12.49 -21.51
C ASP A 331 -24.07 -13.74 -22.16
N THR A 332 -23.24 -14.69 -22.55
CA THR A 332 -23.68 -15.89 -23.27
C THR A 332 -23.23 -17.14 -22.54
N ALA A 333 -24.20 -18.00 -22.31
CA ALA A 333 -23.97 -19.41 -21.95
C ALA A 333 -23.12 -20.09 -23.04
N LEU A 334 -21.80 -19.96 -22.95
CA LEU A 334 -20.92 -20.68 -23.88
C LEU A 334 -21.06 -22.17 -23.62
N PRO A 335 -21.40 -22.99 -24.65
CA PRO A 335 -21.60 -24.42 -24.49
C PRO A 335 -20.26 -25.17 -24.33
N ARG A 336 -19.43 -24.76 -23.41
CA ARG A 336 -18.18 -25.42 -23.03
C ARG A 336 -18.31 -25.96 -21.61
N PRO A 337 -18.04 -27.25 -21.38
CA PRO A 337 -17.99 -27.77 -20.02
C PRO A 337 -17.03 -26.92 -19.18
N GLY A 338 -17.54 -26.31 -18.13
CA GLY A 338 -16.73 -25.50 -17.21
C GLY A 338 -16.57 -24.01 -17.55
N THR A 339 -17.37 -23.45 -18.45
CA THR A 339 -17.37 -22.01 -18.79
C THR A 339 -18.56 -21.35 -18.13
N GLY A 340 -19.51 -21.26 -17.85
CA GLY A 340 -20.50 -20.54 -17.05
C GLY A 340 -20.23 -20.71 -15.56
N ARG A 341 -19.28 -19.94 -15.02
CA ARG A 341 -18.86 -20.10 -13.64
C ARG A 341 -19.19 -18.90 -12.81
N VAL A 342 -19.99 -19.11 -11.78
CA VAL A 342 -20.06 -18.18 -10.67
C VAL A 342 -19.08 -18.64 -9.59
N GLY A 343 -18.12 -17.81 -9.28
CA GLY A 343 -17.19 -18.01 -8.18
C GLY A 343 -17.69 -17.30 -6.93
N TYR A 344 -17.88 -18.04 -5.84
CA TYR A 344 -18.24 -17.49 -4.55
C TYR A 344 -17.12 -17.76 -3.54
N THR A 345 -16.72 -16.76 -2.78
CA THR A 345 -15.75 -16.91 -1.69
C THR A 345 -16.27 -16.22 -0.45
N ASN A 346 -16.18 -16.90 0.68
CA ASN A 346 -16.38 -16.30 2.00
C ASN A 346 -15.10 -16.53 2.81
N THR A 347 -14.58 -15.48 3.41
CA THR A 347 -13.40 -15.53 4.26
C THR A 347 -13.67 -14.78 5.55
N GLN A 348 -13.56 -15.46 6.67
CA GLN A 348 -13.60 -14.87 8.01
C GLN A 348 -12.19 -14.87 8.59
N ILE A 349 -11.80 -13.78 9.21
CA ILE A 349 -10.46 -13.54 9.73
C ILE A 349 -10.56 -13.03 11.16
N GLU A 350 -9.91 -13.72 12.08
CA GLU A 350 -9.77 -13.31 13.46
C GLU A 350 -8.28 -13.27 13.82
N ASN A 351 -7.81 -12.17 14.41
CA ASN A 351 -6.43 -12.04 14.86
C ASN A 351 -6.37 -11.42 16.26
N ALA A 352 -5.55 -12.01 17.12
CA ALA A 352 -5.11 -11.41 18.36
C ALA A 352 -3.59 -11.21 18.32
N ILE A 353 -3.12 -10.00 18.60
CA ILE A 353 -1.71 -9.64 18.53
C ILE A 353 -1.32 -8.96 19.84
N HIS A 354 -0.20 -9.39 20.41
CA HIS A 354 0.35 -8.82 21.63
C HIS A 354 1.84 -8.51 21.42
N GLU A 355 2.25 -7.33 21.81
CA GLU A 355 3.65 -6.89 21.74
C GLU A 355 4.03 -6.16 23.03
N VAL A 356 5.20 -6.50 23.57
CA VAL A 356 5.79 -5.81 24.72
C VAL A 356 7.18 -5.34 24.32
N ASN A 357 7.49 -4.09 24.61
CA ASN A 357 8.79 -3.48 24.33
C ASN A 357 9.35 -2.77 25.58
N LEU A 358 10.64 -2.93 25.78
CA LEU A 358 11.44 -2.03 26.60
C LEU A 358 12.22 -1.14 25.64
N ILE A 359 12.07 0.17 25.81
CA ILE A 359 12.62 1.18 24.89
C ILE A 359 13.49 2.12 25.70
N LYS A 360 14.80 2.14 25.42
CA LYS A 360 15.71 3.12 25.99
C LYS A 360 16.05 4.19 24.96
N THR A 361 15.78 5.43 25.31
CA THR A 361 16.14 6.61 24.52
C THR A 361 16.85 7.61 25.45
N SER A 362 18.09 7.97 25.13
CA SER A 362 18.89 8.87 25.97
C SER A 362 19.87 9.67 25.13
N ASP A 363 20.40 10.72 25.68
CA ASP A 363 21.53 11.48 25.09
C ASP A 363 22.86 10.70 25.19
N GLY A 364 22.86 9.55 25.84
CA GLY A 364 24.01 8.68 26.00
C GLY A 364 24.41 7.95 24.71
N PRO A 365 25.48 7.14 24.74
CA PRO A 365 26.05 6.54 23.51
C PRO A 365 25.19 5.41 22.93
N VAL A 366 24.22 4.88 23.67
CA VAL A 366 23.45 3.70 23.22
C VAL A 366 21.97 3.86 23.49
N ASP A 367 21.19 3.84 22.42
CA ASP A 367 19.75 3.65 22.44
C ASP A 367 19.42 2.21 22.06
N TRP A 368 18.36 1.64 22.61
CA TRP A 368 17.98 0.27 22.25
C TRP A 368 16.49 -0.01 22.45
N VAL A 369 16.02 -1.00 21.75
CA VAL A 369 14.69 -1.61 21.89
C VAL A 369 14.86 -3.10 22.07
N LEU A 370 14.20 -3.67 23.09
CA LEU A 370 14.03 -5.11 23.26
C LEU A 370 12.55 -5.43 23.29
N GLY A 371 12.12 -6.48 22.60
CA GLY A 371 10.71 -6.80 22.53
C GLY A 371 10.38 -8.26 22.37
N GLY A 372 9.13 -8.59 22.71
CA GLY A 372 8.47 -9.86 22.47
C GLY A 372 7.17 -9.64 21.73
N PHE A 373 6.82 -10.56 20.83
CA PHE A 373 5.66 -10.48 19.96
C PHE A 373 4.95 -11.84 19.90
N LEU A 374 3.63 -11.80 19.92
CA LEU A 374 2.75 -12.95 19.78
C LEU A 374 1.63 -12.61 18.78
N LEU A 375 1.36 -13.51 17.86
CA LEU A 375 0.21 -13.52 16.97
C LEU A 375 -0.54 -14.83 17.12
N ASP A 376 -1.83 -14.76 17.31
CA ASP A 376 -2.77 -15.87 17.21
C ASP A 376 -3.83 -15.49 16.19
N GLY A 377 -3.81 -16.15 15.04
CA GLY A 377 -4.69 -15.85 13.91
C GLY A 377 -5.48 -17.07 13.45
N ARG A 378 -6.74 -16.84 13.08
CA ARG A 378 -7.63 -17.82 12.46
C ARG A 378 -8.21 -17.28 11.19
N ILE A 379 -8.25 -18.11 10.17
CA ILE A 379 -8.91 -17.84 8.89
C ILE A 379 -9.83 -19.02 8.56
N ASP A 380 -11.10 -18.75 8.41
CA ASP A 380 -12.08 -19.68 7.89
C ASP A 380 -12.45 -19.25 6.46
N ALA A 381 -12.10 -20.04 5.47
CA ALA A 381 -12.33 -19.71 4.07
C ALA A 381 -13.13 -20.79 3.35
N SER A 382 -14.15 -20.36 2.62
CA SER A 382 -14.94 -21.22 1.73
C SER A 382 -14.84 -20.67 0.31
N VAL A 383 -14.34 -21.49 -0.62
CA VAL A 383 -14.27 -21.18 -2.04
C VAL A 383 -15.19 -22.17 -2.76
N LEU A 384 -16.26 -21.66 -3.31
CA LEU A 384 -17.31 -22.42 -3.96
C LEU A 384 -17.37 -22.02 -5.44
N ARG A 385 -17.67 -22.98 -6.31
CA ARG A 385 -17.83 -22.71 -7.73
C ARG A 385 -19.10 -23.39 -8.23
N ASP A 386 -19.94 -22.63 -8.89
CA ASP A 386 -21.09 -23.12 -9.64
C ASP A 386 -20.73 -23.11 -11.13
N ASN A 387 -20.69 -24.30 -11.73
CA ASN A 387 -20.39 -24.47 -13.15
C ASN A 387 -21.66 -24.71 -13.99
N ASN A 388 -22.85 -24.47 -13.44
CA ASN A 388 -24.13 -24.78 -14.08
C ASN A 388 -24.65 -23.67 -14.98
N ASN A 389 -23.85 -22.64 -15.22
CA ASN A 389 -24.20 -21.50 -16.08
C ASN A 389 -25.42 -20.73 -15.57
N THR A 390 -25.43 -20.40 -14.30
CA THR A 390 -26.51 -19.68 -13.62
C THR A 390 -26.14 -18.21 -13.46
N VAL A 391 -27.15 -17.33 -13.42
CA VAL A 391 -26.98 -15.88 -13.20
C VAL A 391 -26.56 -15.57 -11.76
N ASP A 392 -26.89 -16.44 -10.83
CA ASP A 392 -26.50 -16.35 -9.42
C ASP A 392 -25.97 -17.71 -8.95
N PHE A 393 -25.26 -17.70 -7.81
CA PHE A 393 -24.79 -18.94 -7.20
C PHE A 393 -25.99 -19.76 -6.69
N VAL A 394 -26.23 -20.92 -7.31
CA VAL A 394 -27.35 -21.78 -6.95
C VAL A 394 -26.88 -23.05 -6.25
N GLU A 395 -25.88 -23.73 -6.82
CA GLU A 395 -25.38 -25.01 -6.29
C GLU A 395 -23.88 -25.14 -6.52
N SER A 396 -23.16 -25.56 -5.50
CA SER A 396 -21.73 -25.77 -5.59
C SER A 396 -21.40 -27.07 -6.35
N THR A 397 -20.74 -26.95 -7.49
CA THR A 397 -20.17 -28.07 -8.22
C THR A 397 -18.73 -28.39 -7.78
N SER A 398 -18.08 -27.46 -7.07
CA SER A 398 -16.77 -27.64 -6.47
C SER A 398 -16.64 -26.78 -5.22
N THR A 399 -16.22 -27.40 -4.13
CA THR A 399 -16.12 -26.75 -2.82
C THR A 399 -14.74 -26.97 -2.23
N ILE A 400 -14.11 -25.88 -1.73
CA ILE A 400 -12.92 -25.92 -0.91
C ILE A 400 -13.23 -25.15 0.38
N VAL A 401 -13.22 -25.84 1.51
CA VAL A 401 -13.33 -25.21 2.82
C VAL A 401 -12.00 -25.39 3.54
N THR A 402 -11.49 -24.34 4.10
CA THR A 402 -10.21 -24.33 4.83
C THR A 402 -10.39 -23.61 6.15
N GLU A 403 -10.05 -24.26 7.25
CA GLU A 403 -9.74 -23.62 8.51
C GLU A 403 -8.21 -23.53 8.60
N MET A 404 -7.68 -22.34 8.76
CA MET A 404 -6.26 -22.07 8.97
C MET A 404 -6.05 -21.43 10.34
N ARG A 405 -5.08 -21.92 11.09
CA ARG A 405 -4.56 -21.27 12.30
C ARG A 405 -3.12 -20.85 12.04
N ASN A 406 -2.81 -19.61 12.35
CA ASN A 406 -1.49 -19.01 12.19
C ASN A 406 -0.99 -18.46 13.52
N ASN A 407 -0.04 -19.15 14.13
CA ASN A 407 0.59 -18.73 15.38
C ASN A 407 2.03 -18.31 15.13
N SER A 408 2.40 -17.11 15.55
CA SER A 408 3.77 -16.63 15.49
C SER A 408 4.22 -16.09 16.84
N LYS A 409 5.43 -16.47 17.25
CA LYS A 409 6.10 -15.97 18.46
C LYS A 409 7.46 -15.43 18.05
N SER A 410 7.87 -14.33 18.67
CA SER A 410 9.23 -13.86 18.42
C SER A 410 9.78 -13.02 19.55
N VAL A 411 11.10 -13.01 19.62
CA VAL A 411 11.89 -12.08 20.43
C VAL A 411 12.82 -11.31 19.53
N PHE A 412 13.00 -10.03 19.82
CA PHE A 412 13.81 -9.14 18.99
C PHE A 412 14.50 -8.07 19.82
N GLY A 413 15.54 -7.49 19.23
CA GLY A 413 16.20 -6.33 19.79
C GLY A 413 16.97 -5.58 18.73
N GLN A 414 17.12 -4.29 18.94
CA GLN A 414 17.95 -3.41 18.12
C GLN A 414 18.66 -2.42 19.03
N ALA A 415 19.93 -2.20 18.76
CA ALA A 415 20.74 -1.17 19.42
C ALA A 415 21.28 -0.21 18.38
N ASN A 416 21.22 1.06 18.70
CA ASN A 416 21.86 2.16 17.99
C ASN A 416 23.02 2.66 18.86
N VAL A 417 24.23 2.51 18.37
CA VAL A 417 25.45 2.84 19.11
C VAL A 417 26.15 3.99 18.44
N ARG A 418 26.19 5.14 19.11
CA ARG A 418 26.93 6.32 18.66
C ARG A 418 28.43 6.06 18.86
N VAL A 419 29.21 6.19 17.78
CA VAL A 419 30.65 5.98 17.74
C VAL A 419 31.31 7.32 17.40
N GLY A 420 31.73 8.05 18.43
CA GLY A 420 32.15 9.45 18.25
C GLY A 420 30.97 10.39 18.01
N GLU A 421 31.26 11.57 17.44
CA GLU A 421 30.28 12.66 17.29
C GLU A 421 29.41 12.55 16.03
N ARG A 422 29.89 11.82 14.99
CA ARG A 422 29.29 11.82 13.64
C ARG A 422 28.95 10.44 13.10
N SER A 423 29.14 9.40 13.90
CA SER A 423 28.92 8.04 13.43
C SER A 423 27.95 7.29 14.34
N GLU A 424 27.10 6.47 13.76
CA GLU A 424 26.24 5.54 14.47
C GLU A 424 26.27 4.18 13.81
N VAL A 425 26.33 3.13 14.62
CA VAL A 425 26.16 1.73 14.20
C VAL A 425 24.81 1.23 14.72
N VAL A 426 24.01 0.69 13.82
CA VAL A 426 22.74 0.05 14.16
C VAL A 426 22.86 -1.46 13.99
N VAL A 427 22.58 -2.21 15.04
CA VAL A 427 22.60 -3.67 15.03
C VAL A 427 21.28 -4.18 15.59
N GLY A 428 20.60 -5.00 14.80
CA GLY A 428 19.34 -5.60 15.22
C GLY A 428 19.21 -7.05 14.81
N ALA A 429 18.51 -7.84 15.63
CA ALA A 429 18.21 -9.24 15.37
C ALA A 429 16.82 -9.59 15.88
N ARG A 430 16.18 -10.55 15.20
CA ARG A 430 14.91 -11.16 15.60
C ARG A 430 14.96 -12.66 15.37
N ARG A 431 14.41 -13.44 16.29
CA ARG A 431 14.11 -14.83 16.11
C ARG A 431 12.61 -15.04 16.18
N SER A 432 12.05 -15.61 15.10
CA SER A 432 10.63 -15.92 14.99
C SER A 432 10.43 -17.44 14.89
N TRP A 433 9.33 -17.90 15.49
CA TRP A 433 8.84 -19.28 15.39
C TRP A 433 7.40 -19.20 14.92
N ASP A 434 7.14 -19.75 13.74
CA ASP A 434 5.84 -19.74 13.09
C ASP A 434 5.29 -21.16 13.03
N ARG A 435 4.01 -21.31 13.36
CA ARG A 435 3.27 -22.56 13.21
C ARG A 435 1.95 -22.27 12.52
N GLN A 436 1.72 -22.95 11.41
CA GLN A 436 0.47 -22.88 10.67
C GLN A 436 -0.14 -24.27 10.58
N SER A 437 -1.43 -24.39 10.82
CA SER A 437 -2.20 -25.62 10.60
C SER A 437 -3.38 -25.32 9.67
N TYR A 438 -3.63 -26.27 8.79
CA TYR A 438 -4.69 -26.22 7.79
C TYR A 438 -5.54 -27.47 7.89
N ASP A 439 -6.82 -27.32 8.18
CA ASP A 439 -7.83 -28.36 8.04
C ASP A 439 -8.65 -28.03 6.78
N ARG A 440 -8.70 -28.96 5.83
CA ARG A 440 -9.27 -28.73 4.50
C ARG A 440 -10.26 -29.82 4.11
N LEU A 441 -11.37 -29.37 3.52
CA LEU A 441 -12.32 -30.19 2.78
C LEU A 441 -12.31 -29.75 1.34
N VAL A 442 -12.06 -30.67 0.41
CA VAL A 442 -12.18 -30.46 -1.04
C VAL A 442 -13.24 -31.42 -1.56
N SER A 443 -14.26 -30.92 -2.23
CA SER A 443 -15.32 -31.71 -2.84
C SER A 443 -15.49 -31.34 -4.32
N PRO A 444 -15.37 -32.29 -5.25
CA PRO A 444 -14.92 -33.68 -5.03
C PRO A 444 -13.43 -33.76 -4.70
N GLY A 445 -13.01 -34.63 -3.78
CA GLY A 445 -11.57 -34.81 -3.47
C GLY A 445 -11.27 -35.44 -2.14
N GLY A 446 -11.75 -34.88 -1.04
CA GLY A 446 -11.51 -35.46 0.30
C GLY A 446 -11.14 -34.43 1.36
N VAL A 447 -10.69 -34.92 2.51
CA VAL A 447 -10.31 -34.14 3.68
C VAL A 447 -8.81 -34.29 3.94
N GLY A 448 -8.16 -33.25 4.40
CA GLY A 448 -6.75 -33.32 4.78
C GLY A 448 -6.34 -32.27 5.79
N THR A 449 -5.36 -32.62 6.61
CA THR A 449 -4.75 -31.75 7.60
C THR A 449 -3.27 -31.60 7.30
N THR A 450 -2.77 -30.35 7.37
CA THR A 450 -1.33 -30.07 7.18
C THR A 450 -0.87 -29.14 8.29
N THR A 451 0.29 -29.42 8.87
CA THR A 451 0.93 -28.51 9.83
C THR A 451 2.32 -28.14 9.32
N LEU A 452 2.63 -26.87 9.36
CA LEU A 452 3.90 -26.29 8.96
C LEU A 452 4.51 -25.59 10.18
N GLU A 453 5.78 -25.87 10.43
CA GLU A 453 6.56 -25.18 11.45
C GLU A 453 7.82 -24.62 10.81
N SER A 454 8.12 -23.37 11.11
CA SER A 454 9.35 -22.73 10.67
C SER A 454 9.95 -21.86 11.75
N ALA A 455 11.27 -21.70 11.69
CA ALA A 455 11.98 -20.83 12.60
C ALA A 455 12.98 -19.99 11.81
N GLN A 456 12.75 -18.67 11.79
CA GLN A 456 13.56 -17.74 11.00
C GLN A 456 14.33 -16.78 11.90
N THR A 457 15.58 -16.48 11.48
CA THR A 457 16.35 -15.40 12.06
C THR A 457 16.50 -14.31 11.04
N THR A 458 16.11 -13.11 11.38
CA THR A 458 16.28 -11.89 10.59
C THR A 458 17.17 -10.90 11.33
N GLY A 459 17.70 -9.90 10.64
CA GLY A 459 18.56 -8.92 11.26
C GLY A 459 18.85 -7.74 10.36
N LYS A 460 19.44 -6.71 10.96
CA LYS A 460 19.90 -5.48 10.30
C LYS A 460 21.24 -5.09 10.89
N LEU A 461 22.16 -4.70 10.01
CA LEU A 461 23.39 -4.02 10.36
C LEU A 461 23.45 -2.75 9.51
N ALA A 462 23.63 -1.58 10.14
CA ALA A 462 23.81 -0.36 9.40
C ALA A 462 24.88 0.51 10.05
N PHE A 463 25.49 1.36 9.22
CA PHE A 463 26.46 2.37 9.62
C PHE A 463 26.04 3.70 9.04
N ASN A 464 25.87 4.70 9.90
CA ASN A 464 25.53 6.07 9.54
C ASN A 464 26.75 6.95 9.75
N TYR A 465 26.93 7.95 8.87
CA TYR A 465 27.93 8.97 9.00
C TYR A 465 27.36 10.35 8.65
N ASP A 466 27.40 11.26 9.59
CA ASP A 466 27.03 12.66 9.37
C ASP A 466 28.19 13.43 8.75
N PHE A 467 28.16 13.62 7.42
CA PHE A 467 29.15 14.47 6.71
C PHE A 467 29.05 15.94 7.14
N ALA A 468 27.82 16.37 7.42
CA ALA A 468 27.45 17.65 8.00
C ALA A 468 26.16 17.46 8.81
N ASP A 469 25.75 18.45 9.60
CA ASP A 469 24.54 18.39 10.45
C ASP A 469 23.27 18.09 9.63
N ASN A 470 23.27 18.48 8.37
CA ASN A 470 22.18 18.38 7.42
C ASN A 470 22.45 17.39 6.26
N VAL A 471 23.53 16.60 6.30
CA VAL A 471 23.89 15.60 5.29
C VAL A 471 24.37 14.33 5.96
N MET A 472 23.61 13.26 5.83
CA MET A 472 23.91 11.93 6.38
C MET A 472 24.01 10.91 5.26
N GLY A 473 25.09 10.11 5.26
CA GLY A 473 25.23 8.92 4.43
C GLY A 473 25.09 7.66 5.26
N TYR A 474 24.63 6.58 4.64
CA TYR A 474 24.54 5.30 5.31
C TYR A 474 24.85 4.11 4.39
N LEU A 475 25.25 3.02 5.03
CA LEU A 475 25.35 1.69 4.45
C LEU A 475 24.54 0.74 5.32
N SER A 476 23.78 -0.17 4.72
CA SER A 476 23.02 -1.17 5.48
C SER A 476 23.01 -2.53 4.79
N ALA A 477 22.89 -3.57 5.61
CA ALA A 477 22.59 -4.93 5.20
C ALA A 477 21.43 -5.43 6.06
N SER A 478 20.36 -5.95 5.42
CA SER A 478 19.16 -6.43 6.10
C SER A 478 18.67 -7.73 5.52
N LYS A 479 18.02 -8.54 6.36
CA LYS A 479 17.34 -9.77 5.97
C LYS A 479 15.89 -9.74 6.43
N GLY A 480 14.95 -10.00 5.51
CA GLY A 480 13.56 -10.27 5.78
C GLY A 480 13.15 -11.68 5.36
N TYR A 481 11.98 -12.11 5.81
CA TYR A 481 11.36 -13.35 5.35
C TYR A 481 9.84 -13.20 5.21
N LYS A 482 9.25 -14.05 4.38
CA LYS A 482 7.82 -14.27 4.27
C LYS A 482 7.53 -15.71 4.66
N ALA A 483 6.50 -15.92 5.46
CA ALA A 483 6.16 -17.23 5.96
C ALA A 483 5.77 -18.20 4.83
N GLY A 484 6.02 -19.47 5.01
CA GLY A 484 5.50 -20.53 4.15
C GLY A 484 3.99 -20.66 4.26
N GLY A 485 3.41 -21.61 3.53
CA GLY A 485 1.98 -21.82 3.54
C GLY A 485 1.54 -23.16 2.93
N GLY A 486 0.25 -23.46 3.03
CA GLY A 486 -0.37 -24.65 2.45
C GLY A 486 -1.14 -24.32 1.18
N ASN A 487 -1.02 -25.18 0.17
CA ASN A 487 -1.80 -25.06 -1.06
C ASN A 487 -3.25 -25.53 -0.86
N LEU A 488 -4.21 -24.79 -1.39
CA LEU A 488 -5.63 -25.05 -1.13
C LEU A 488 -6.15 -26.33 -1.80
N PRO A 489 -6.09 -26.54 -3.09
CA PRO A 489 -6.74 -27.71 -3.70
C PRO A 489 -5.93 -29.02 -3.50
N ILE A 490 -4.64 -28.95 -3.26
CA ILE A 490 -3.76 -30.11 -3.12
C ILE A 490 -3.48 -30.33 -1.65
N VAL A 491 -4.05 -31.37 -1.12
CA VAL A 491 -4.10 -31.66 0.32
C VAL A 491 -2.73 -31.91 0.95
N ALA A 492 -1.73 -32.31 0.18
CA ALA A 492 -0.44 -32.77 0.72
C ALA A 492 0.74 -31.81 0.48
N GLU A 493 0.62 -30.85 -0.43
CA GLU A 493 1.73 -29.99 -0.79
C GLU A 493 1.71 -28.68 -0.02
N SER A 494 2.85 -28.33 0.55
CA SER A 494 3.10 -27.07 1.22
C SER A 494 4.35 -26.43 0.64
N PHE A 495 4.49 -25.13 0.85
CA PHE A 495 5.69 -24.39 0.46
C PHE A 495 6.35 -23.74 1.67
N GLY A 496 7.67 -23.64 1.62
CA GLY A 496 8.49 -23.08 2.71
C GLY A 496 8.52 -21.55 2.71
N PRO A 497 9.18 -20.97 3.72
CA PRO A 497 9.46 -19.54 3.75
C PRO A 497 10.38 -19.11 2.61
N GLU A 498 10.16 -17.88 2.11
CA GLU A 498 11.11 -17.18 1.23
C GLU A 498 11.92 -16.15 2.02
N THR A 499 13.09 -15.80 1.55
CA THR A 499 13.97 -14.84 2.23
C THR A 499 14.56 -13.82 1.24
N ASN A 500 14.74 -12.59 1.72
CA ASN A 500 15.35 -11.51 0.94
C ASN A 500 16.50 -10.89 1.74
N TYR A 501 17.68 -10.81 1.12
CA TYR A 501 18.86 -10.13 1.64
C TYR A 501 19.08 -8.86 0.83
N VAL A 502 19.11 -7.70 1.50
CA VAL A 502 19.30 -6.41 0.82
C VAL A 502 20.51 -5.69 1.38
N TYR A 503 21.34 -5.21 0.46
CA TYR A 503 22.44 -4.29 0.72
C TYR A 503 22.09 -2.94 0.12
N GLU A 504 22.20 -1.88 0.91
CA GLU A 504 21.78 -0.54 0.51
C GLU A 504 22.82 0.49 0.93
N ALA A 505 23.05 1.46 0.06
CA ALA A 505 23.81 2.67 0.32
C ALA A 505 22.92 3.87 0.04
N GLY A 506 22.88 4.85 0.93
CA GLY A 506 22.04 6.03 0.74
C GLY A 506 22.66 7.31 1.25
N LEU A 507 22.11 8.42 0.75
CA LEU A 507 22.44 9.78 1.14
C LEU A 507 21.13 10.52 1.43
N LYS A 508 21.08 11.20 2.57
CA LYS A 508 19.97 12.05 2.98
C LYS A 508 20.45 13.43 3.28
N SER A 509 19.81 14.44 2.72
CA SER A 509 20.22 15.82 2.90
C SER A 509 19.04 16.78 3.00
N THR A 510 19.25 17.85 3.76
CA THR A 510 18.34 18.98 3.87
C THR A 510 19.17 20.25 3.71
N LEU A 511 19.09 20.88 2.56
CA LEU A 511 20.00 21.92 2.08
C LEU A 511 19.32 23.29 2.00
N PHE A 512 20.12 24.36 1.83
CA PHE A 512 19.65 25.73 1.61
C PHE A 512 18.69 26.20 2.68
N ASP A 513 19.11 26.15 3.95
CA ASP A 513 18.27 26.53 5.10
C ASP A 513 16.92 25.82 5.12
N ARG A 514 16.95 24.50 4.90
CA ARG A 514 15.77 23.61 4.87
C ARG A 514 14.78 23.91 3.73
N ARG A 515 15.24 24.45 2.60
CA ARG A 515 14.38 24.65 1.42
C ARG A 515 14.46 23.52 0.40
N LEU A 516 15.50 22.70 0.48
CA LEU A 516 15.65 21.54 -0.40
C LEU A 516 15.93 20.29 0.43
N ARG A 517 15.06 19.30 0.36
CA ARG A 517 15.32 17.95 0.83
C ARG A 517 15.62 17.09 -0.38
N LEU A 518 16.78 16.40 -0.37
CA LEU A 518 17.20 15.50 -1.42
C LEU A 518 17.71 14.21 -0.81
N ASN A 519 17.07 13.09 -1.14
CA ASN A 519 17.41 11.75 -0.69
C ASN A 519 17.73 10.87 -1.90
N ALA A 520 18.75 10.02 -1.77
CA ALA A 520 19.14 9.04 -2.77
C ALA A 520 19.42 7.70 -2.10
N ALA A 521 19.05 6.60 -2.73
CA ALA A 521 19.40 5.25 -2.31
C ALA A 521 19.76 4.39 -3.51
N ALA A 522 20.78 3.54 -3.36
CA ALA A 522 21.12 2.47 -4.30
C ALA A 522 21.09 1.14 -3.54
N PHE A 523 20.47 0.12 -4.12
CA PHE A 523 20.29 -1.16 -3.45
C PHE A 523 20.56 -2.35 -4.37
N TYR A 524 20.89 -3.47 -3.73
CA TYR A 524 20.98 -4.80 -4.32
C TYR A 524 20.27 -5.80 -3.42
N SER A 525 19.38 -6.60 -4.00
CA SER A 525 18.54 -7.61 -3.36
C SER A 525 18.88 -9.00 -3.90
N ASP A 526 19.12 -9.96 -3.00
CA ASP A 526 19.27 -11.39 -3.29
C ASP A 526 18.06 -12.12 -2.68
N TYR A 527 17.10 -12.48 -3.55
CA TYR A 527 15.84 -13.05 -3.17
C TYR A 527 15.86 -14.57 -3.39
N ARG A 528 15.66 -15.34 -2.32
CA ARG A 528 15.82 -16.78 -2.31
C ARG A 528 14.53 -17.48 -1.96
N ASP A 529 14.36 -18.67 -2.55
CA ASP A 529 13.19 -19.54 -2.33
C ASP A 529 11.87 -18.80 -2.59
N MET A 530 11.83 -17.99 -3.65
CA MET A 530 10.65 -17.19 -4.02
C MET A 530 9.42 -18.05 -4.15
N GLN A 531 8.34 -17.61 -3.54
CA GLN A 531 7.01 -18.20 -3.65
C GLN A 531 6.36 -17.69 -4.94
N LEU A 532 6.17 -18.59 -5.89
CA LEU A 532 5.57 -18.27 -7.19
C LEU A 532 4.24 -18.99 -7.37
N ALA A 533 3.30 -18.28 -8.00
CA ALA A 533 2.06 -18.86 -8.47
C ALA A 533 2.29 -19.72 -9.72
N SER A 534 1.73 -20.92 -9.74
CA SER A 534 1.77 -21.89 -10.83
C SER A 534 0.48 -22.70 -10.83
N LEU A 535 0.44 -23.76 -11.65
CA LEU A 535 -0.61 -24.77 -11.63
C LEU A 535 0.00 -26.16 -11.38
N ALA A 536 -0.79 -27.04 -10.82
CA ALA A 536 -0.53 -28.46 -10.82
C ALA A 536 -1.80 -29.19 -11.24
N GLY A 537 -1.78 -29.82 -12.43
CA GLY A 537 -2.96 -30.48 -12.97
C GLY A 537 -4.15 -29.52 -13.18
N GLY A 538 -3.89 -28.25 -13.52
CA GLY A 538 -4.92 -27.22 -13.72
C GLY A 538 -5.42 -26.58 -12.44
N LEU A 539 -4.87 -26.92 -11.26
CA LEU A 539 -5.23 -26.34 -9.97
C LEU A 539 -4.17 -25.31 -9.52
N PRO A 540 -4.58 -24.18 -8.92
CA PRO A 540 -3.64 -23.18 -8.41
C PRO A 540 -2.68 -23.77 -7.35
N LEU A 541 -1.39 -23.54 -7.56
CA LEU A 541 -0.29 -24.02 -6.72
C LEU A 541 0.66 -22.88 -6.41
N THR A 542 1.08 -22.74 -5.17
CA THR A 542 2.24 -21.94 -4.78
C THR A 542 3.42 -22.86 -4.50
N GLN A 543 4.60 -22.52 -5.00
CA GLN A 543 5.81 -23.30 -4.78
C GLN A 543 7.04 -22.39 -4.59
N ASN A 544 8.02 -22.86 -3.85
CA ASN A 544 9.35 -22.22 -3.77
C ASN A 544 10.14 -22.65 -5.02
N ALA A 545 10.01 -21.91 -6.09
CA ALA A 545 10.48 -22.40 -7.39
C ALA A 545 11.71 -21.67 -7.94
N ALA A 546 12.03 -20.47 -7.44
CA ALA A 546 13.07 -19.65 -8.04
C ALA A 546 13.85 -18.81 -7.04
N SER A 547 14.97 -18.27 -7.49
CA SER A 547 15.63 -17.12 -6.91
C SER A 547 15.36 -15.89 -7.77
N GLY A 548 15.43 -14.70 -7.16
CA GLY A 548 15.34 -13.42 -7.85
C GLY A 548 16.48 -12.52 -7.45
N LYS A 549 16.80 -11.55 -8.30
CA LYS A 549 17.71 -10.46 -8.01
C LYS A 549 17.06 -9.17 -8.38
N ALA A 550 17.21 -8.15 -7.54
CA ALA A 550 16.77 -6.81 -7.86
C ALA A 550 17.86 -5.80 -7.49
N ARG A 551 18.09 -4.84 -8.36
CA ARG A 551 19.00 -3.71 -8.11
C ARG A 551 18.36 -2.44 -8.61
N GLY A 552 18.68 -1.33 -7.98
CA GLY A 552 18.04 -0.10 -8.40
C GLY A 552 18.61 1.13 -7.74
N ILE A 553 18.11 2.27 -8.21
CA ILE A 553 18.42 3.61 -7.68
C ILE A 553 17.08 4.33 -7.46
N GLU A 554 16.97 4.99 -6.33
CA GLU A 554 15.84 5.81 -5.97
C GLU A 554 16.29 7.22 -5.62
N LEU A 555 15.55 8.21 -6.11
CA LEU A 555 15.80 9.63 -5.84
C LEU A 555 14.47 10.26 -5.39
N GLU A 556 14.51 11.07 -4.35
CA GLU A 556 13.38 11.85 -3.86
C GLU A 556 13.83 13.27 -3.60
N ALA A 557 13.07 14.23 -4.08
CA ALA A 557 13.32 15.65 -3.88
C ALA A 557 12.05 16.40 -3.49
N VAL A 558 12.19 17.33 -2.53
CA VAL A 558 11.17 18.35 -2.21
C VAL A 558 11.87 19.69 -2.11
N ALA A 559 11.40 20.67 -2.87
CA ALA A 559 12.00 22.01 -2.90
C ALA A 559 10.93 23.10 -2.66
N LEU A 560 11.26 24.09 -1.86
CA LEU A 560 10.51 25.31 -1.66
C LEU A 560 11.25 26.48 -2.33
N LEU A 561 10.59 27.15 -3.27
CA LEU A 561 11.13 28.26 -4.06
C LEU A 561 10.20 29.47 -3.95
N GLY A 562 10.34 30.23 -2.85
CA GLY A 562 9.34 31.22 -2.48
C GLY A 562 7.98 30.58 -2.28
N ASN A 563 6.98 31.06 -2.99
CA ASN A 563 5.61 30.51 -2.95
C ASN A 563 5.43 29.22 -3.79
N ALA A 564 6.47 28.75 -4.49
CA ALA A 564 6.42 27.52 -5.25
C ALA A 564 6.91 26.33 -4.43
N SER A 565 6.23 25.19 -4.53
CA SER A 565 6.67 23.90 -3.99
C SER A 565 6.75 22.88 -5.09
N ILE A 566 7.85 22.16 -5.15
CA ILE A 566 8.11 21.09 -6.12
C ILE A 566 8.43 19.82 -5.36
N ASN A 567 7.81 18.73 -5.76
CA ASN A 567 8.20 17.38 -5.32
C ASN A 567 8.51 16.51 -6.54
N ALA A 568 9.47 15.61 -6.39
CA ALA A 568 9.79 14.63 -7.42
C ALA A 568 10.28 13.31 -6.79
N GLY A 569 9.93 12.20 -7.42
CA GLY A 569 10.39 10.86 -7.08
C GLY A 569 10.77 10.10 -8.35
N LEU A 570 11.92 9.43 -8.35
CA LEU A 570 12.38 8.56 -9.43
C LEU A 570 12.82 7.23 -8.85
N GLY A 571 12.31 6.13 -9.37
CA GLY A 571 12.78 4.77 -9.15
C GLY A 571 13.25 4.17 -10.46
N TRP A 572 14.50 3.69 -10.50
CA TRP A 572 14.99 2.79 -11.52
C TRP A 572 15.22 1.41 -10.91
N LEU A 573 14.67 0.38 -11.51
CA LEU A 573 14.65 -0.99 -11.02
C LEU A 573 15.02 -1.96 -12.13
N ASP A 574 15.95 -2.85 -11.85
CA ASP A 574 16.26 -4.02 -12.66
C ASP A 574 16.04 -5.25 -11.77
N ALA A 575 14.91 -5.94 -11.99
CA ALA A 575 14.45 -7.08 -11.19
C ALA A 575 14.22 -8.30 -12.07
N GLU A 576 15.02 -9.35 -11.88
CA GLU A 576 15.10 -10.51 -12.75
C GLU A 576 15.09 -11.85 -12.00
N PHE A 577 14.66 -12.90 -12.66
CA PHE A 577 14.83 -14.27 -12.18
C PHE A 577 16.32 -14.63 -12.13
N GLY A 578 16.78 -15.18 -11.03
CA GLY A 578 18.18 -15.57 -10.80
C GLY A 578 18.56 -16.93 -11.36
N ALA A 579 17.60 -17.77 -11.72
CA ALA A 579 17.76 -19.12 -12.25
C ALA A 579 16.59 -19.50 -13.17
N ASP A 580 16.83 -20.47 -14.04
CA ASP A 580 15.78 -21.10 -14.85
C ASP A 580 14.82 -21.87 -13.96
N VAL A 581 13.51 -21.77 -14.24
CA VAL A 581 12.45 -22.50 -13.55
C VAL A 581 11.37 -22.93 -14.55
N ILE A 582 10.86 -24.15 -14.40
CA ILE A 582 9.72 -24.66 -15.18
C ILE A 582 8.47 -24.50 -14.33
N LEU A 583 7.51 -23.74 -14.85
CA LEU A 583 6.21 -23.50 -14.22
C LEU A 583 5.09 -23.89 -15.18
N GLN A 584 3.97 -24.37 -14.67
CA GLN A 584 2.79 -24.57 -15.51
C GLN A 584 2.11 -23.21 -15.73
N ASN A 585 2.04 -22.78 -17.00
CA ASN A 585 1.40 -21.54 -17.39
C ASN A 585 -0.12 -21.66 -17.26
N THR A 586 -0.71 -20.68 -16.57
CA THR A 586 -2.15 -20.65 -16.29
C THR A 586 -3.01 -20.45 -17.54
N LEU A 587 -2.48 -19.88 -18.63
CA LEU A 587 -3.19 -19.68 -19.89
C LEU A 587 -3.15 -20.90 -20.79
N THR A 588 -1.97 -21.48 -20.94
CA THR A 588 -1.73 -22.56 -21.91
C THR A 588 -1.93 -23.93 -21.30
N ASN A 589 -1.91 -24.02 -19.97
CA ASN A 589 -1.91 -25.25 -19.18
C ASN A 589 -0.70 -26.15 -19.48
N LEU A 590 0.34 -25.58 -20.09
CA LEU A 590 1.59 -26.25 -20.45
C LEU A 590 2.70 -25.86 -19.48
N ASN A 591 3.66 -26.76 -19.31
CA ASN A 591 4.90 -26.44 -18.63
C ASN A 591 5.76 -25.55 -19.52
N GLU A 592 6.06 -24.36 -19.07
CA GLU A 592 6.86 -23.36 -19.77
C GLU A 592 8.11 -23.01 -18.96
N LEU A 593 9.20 -22.74 -19.67
CA LEU A 593 10.46 -22.33 -19.07
C LEU A 593 10.47 -20.82 -18.87
N VAL A 594 10.51 -20.40 -17.61
CA VAL A 594 10.88 -19.05 -17.23
C VAL A 594 12.41 -19.02 -17.08
N ARG A 595 13.08 -18.15 -17.81
CA ARG A 595 14.55 -18.13 -17.91
C ARG A 595 15.15 -17.24 -16.86
N LYS A 596 16.36 -17.58 -16.47
CA LYS A 596 17.23 -16.62 -15.79
C LYS A 596 17.35 -15.33 -16.62
N GLY A 597 17.13 -14.17 -15.98
CA GLY A 597 17.14 -12.86 -16.61
C GLY A 597 15.76 -12.39 -17.11
N ASP A 598 14.73 -13.24 -17.06
CA ASP A 598 13.37 -12.79 -17.31
C ASP A 598 12.92 -11.86 -16.14
N VAL A 599 12.13 -10.83 -16.45
CA VAL A 599 11.70 -9.80 -15.47
C VAL A 599 10.74 -10.39 -14.45
N LEU A 600 10.88 -10.00 -13.19
CA LEU A 600 9.94 -10.39 -12.13
C LEU A 600 8.56 -9.74 -12.36
N PRO A 601 7.46 -10.42 -11.98
CA PRO A 601 6.12 -9.85 -12.09
C PRO A 601 5.99 -8.53 -11.29
N PHE A 602 5.16 -7.61 -11.82
CA PHE A 602 4.85 -6.30 -11.18
C PHE A 602 6.08 -5.45 -10.86
N SER A 603 7.13 -5.56 -11.66
CA SER A 603 8.41 -4.89 -11.49
C SER A 603 8.68 -3.93 -12.66
N PRO A 604 8.04 -2.75 -12.70
CA PRO A 604 8.33 -1.77 -13.74
C PRO A 604 9.77 -1.24 -13.59
N ASP A 605 10.49 -1.13 -14.70
CA ASP A 605 11.89 -0.68 -14.72
C ASP A 605 12.02 0.78 -14.25
N VAL A 606 11.04 1.61 -14.55
CA VAL A 606 11.05 3.04 -14.22
C VAL A 606 9.72 3.47 -13.64
N THR A 607 9.78 4.10 -12.48
CA THR A 607 8.67 4.86 -11.90
C THR A 607 9.12 6.30 -11.71
N PHE A 608 8.29 7.25 -12.10
CA PHE A 608 8.58 8.67 -11.92
C PHE A 608 7.31 9.41 -11.51
N ASN A 609 7.42 10.26 -10.52
CA ASN A 609 6.36 11.19 -10.15
C ASN A 609 6.94 12.59 -9.97
N ALA A 610 6.18 13.62 -10.33
CA ALA A 610 6.57 15.01 -10.10
C ALA A 610 5.32 15.88 -9.92
N GLY A 611 5.35 16.76 -8.92
CA GLY A 611 4.30 17.71 -8.67
C GLY A 611 4.85 19.11 -8.52
N VAL A 612 4.13 20.09 -9.01
CA VAL A 612 4.42 21.51 -8.85
C VAL A 612 3.15 22.24 -8.42
N GLN A 613 3.29 23.14 -7.45
CA GLN A 613 2.24 24.03 -7.01
C GLN A 613 2.79 25.43 -6.74
N TYR A 614 1.92 26.42 -6.75
CA TYR A 614 2.26 27.80 -6.45
C TYR A 614 1.15 28.46 -5.62
N ASP A 615 1.53 29.12 -4.53
CA ASP A 615 0.61 29.79 -3.62
C ASP A 615 0.46 31.26 -4.01
N PHE A 616 -0.70 31.64 -4.56
CA PHE A 616 -1.08 33.02 -4.80
C PHE A 616 -1.77 33.57 -3.55
N VAL A 617 -1.11 34.47 -2.85
CA VAL A 617 -1.60 35.05 -1.58
C VAL A 617 -2.34 36.35 -1.85
N PHE A 618 -3.60 36.46 -1.43
CA PHE A 618 -4.47 37.64 -1.59
C PHE A 618 -5.07 38.02 -0.21
N GLY A 619 -4.30 38.74 0.61
CA GLY A 619 -4.66 38.99 1.99
C GLY A 619 -4.65 37.68 2.80
N GLU A 620 -5.78 37.33 3.41
CA GLU A 620 -5.95 36.06 4.16
C GLU A 620 -6.25 34.86 3.24
N LYS A 621 -6.51 35.08 1.97
CA LYS A 621 -6.88 34.02 1.01
C LYS A 621 -5.65 33.51 0.27
N VAL A 622 -5.59 32.19 0.07
CA VAL A 622 -4.54 31.57 -0.74
C VAL A 622 -5.17 30.70 -1.80
N LEU A 623 -4.81 30.96 -3.06
CA LEU A 623 -5.19 30.15 -4.22
C LEU A 623 -3.97 29.34 -4.65
N THR A 624 -4.08 28.01 -4.62
CA THR A 624 -2.99 27.09 -4.94
C THR A 624 -3.37 26.19 -6.12
N PRO A 625 -3.00 26.52 -7.36
CA PRO A 625 -2.97 25.56 -8.45
C PRO A 625 -1.84 24.54 -8.25
N ARG A 626 -2.14 23.27 -8.54
CA ARG A 626 -1.19 22.15 -8.52
C ARG A 626 -1.36 21.33 -9.79
N LEU A 627 -0.23 20.86 -10.33
CA LEU A 627 -0.14 19.86 -11.40
C LEU A 627 0.72 18.69 -10.90
N GLN A 628 0.23 17.49 -11.05
CA GLN A 628 0.93 16.24 -10.73
C GLN A 628 1.10 15.42 -12.00
N TYR A 629 2.26 14.80 -12.17
CA TYR A 629 2.59 13.84 -13.21
C TYR A 629 3.05 12.53 -12.62
N THR A 630 2.56 11.42 -13.15
CA THR A 630 2.95 10.07 -12.74
C THR A 630 3.25 9.23 -13.98
N TYR A 631 4.42 8.61 -14.01
CA TYR A 631 4.84 7.68 -15.05
C TYR A 631 5.21 6.34 -14.43
N VAL A 632 4.73 5.26 -15.04
CA VAL A 632 5.12 3.88 -14.72
C VAL A 632 5.43 3.18 -16.02
N SER A 633 6.61 2.57 -16.14
CA SER A 633 6.97 1.78 -17.32
C SER A 633 6.16 0.49 -17.40
N GLU A 634 6.26 -0.21 -18.54
CA GLU A 634 5.63 -1.51 -18.71
C GLU A 634 6.14 -2.55 -17.70
N SER A 635 5.30 -3.52 -17.39
CA SER A 635 5.61 -4.67 -16.55
C SER A 635 4.75 -5.87 -16.95
N TYR A 636 4.92 -7.01 -16.29
CA TYR A 636 4.11 -8.22 -16.53
C TYR A 636 3.37 -8.62 -15.27
N SER A 637 2.14 -9.11 -15.41
CA SER A 637 1.35 -9.58 -14.28
C SER A 637 1.71 -11.01 -13.83
N THR A 638 2.53 -11.72 -14.60
CA THR A 638 2.91 -13.11 -14.36
C THR A 638 4.37 -13.37 -14.72
N PRO A 639 4.97 -14.49 -14.28
CA PRO A 639 6.30 -14.90 -14.71
C PRO A 639 6.42 -15.14 -16.22
N PHE A 640 5.29 -15.41 -16.89
CA PHE A 640 5.27 -15.71 -18.33
C PHE A 640 5.14 -14.41 -19.11
N GLN A 641 6.25 -13.97 -19.71
CA GLN A 641 6.33 -12.72 -20.46
C GLN A 641 5.66 -12.86 -21.82
N SER A 642 4.40 -12.50 -21.91
CA SER A 642 3.63 -12.48 -23.15
C SER A 642 2.94 -11.12 -23.32
N GLU A 643 2.57 -10.77 -24.55
CA GLU A 643 1.80 -9.54 -24.81
C GLU A 643 0.46 -9.52 -24.08
N ARG A 644 -0.12 -10.70 -23.79
CA ARG A 644 -1.38 -10.81 -23.03
C ARG A 644 -1.23 -10.54 -21.54
N THR A 645 -0.05 -10.78 -20.97
CA THR A 645 0.22 -10.56 -19.54
C THR A 645 0.93 -9.24 -19.28
N LYS A 646 1.18 -8.47 -20.34
CA LYS A 646 1.86 -7.19 -20.31
C LYS A 646 0.93 -6.09 -19.82
N ILE A 647 1.35 -5.40 -18.78
CA ILE A 647 0.77 -4.16 -18.30
C ILE A 647 1.51 -3.03 -19.02
N SER A 648 0.82 -2.29 -19.87
CA SER A 648 1.43 -1.21 -20.66
C SER A 648 1.92 -0.06 -19.79
N SER A 649 2.95 0.65 -20.27
CA SER A 649 3.39 1.90 -19.63
C SER A 649 2.27 2.93 -19.60
N ARG A 650 2.24 3.75 -18.55
CA ARG A 650 1.27 4.82 -18.40
C ARG A 650 1.90 6.15 -18.04
N SER A 651 1.25 7.22 -18.46
CA SER A 651 1.61 8.61 -18.17
C SER A 651 0.35 9.35 -17.78
N VAL A 652 0.17 9.67 -16.52
CA VAL A 652 -1.05 10.29 -15.99
C VAL A 652 -0.74 11.69 -15.48
N PHE A 653 -1.57 12.66 -15.84
CA PHE A 653 -1.55 14.01 -15.30
C PHE A 653 -2.81 14.27 -14.49
N ASP A 654 -2.64 14.82 -13.29
CA ASP A 654 -3.70 15.24 -12.41
C ASP A 654 -3.55 16.74 -12.12
N ALA A 655 -4.66 17.46 -12.02
CA ALA A 655 -4.66 18.88 -11.71
C ALA A 655 -5.63 19.18 -10.55
N LYS A 656 -5.19 20.05 -9.64
CA LYS A 656 -5.97 20.51 -8.49
C LYS A 656 -5.86 22.01 -8.34
N LEU A 657 -6.96 22.66 -7.99
CA LEU A 657 -7.02 24.06 -7.62
C LEU A 657 -7.64 24.16 -6.23
N SER A 658 -6.85 24.61 -5.27
CA SER A 658 -7.26 24.78 -3.87
C SER A 658 -7.42 26.26 -3.54
N LEU A 659 -8.51 26.63 -2.89
CA LEU A 659 -8.76 27.97 -2.35
C LEU A 659 -8.95 27.89 -0.83
N ARG A 660 -7.97 28.32 -0.07
CA ARG A 660 -8.15 28.63 1.35
C ARG A 660 -8.79 30.03 1.44
N TYR A 661 -10.08 30.04 1.75
CA TYR A 661 -10.86 31.29 1.82
C TYR A 661 -10.68 32.00 3.16
N SER A 662 -10.57 31.22 4.25
CA SER A 662 -10.26 31.63 5.61
C SER A 662 -9.57 30.51 6.34
N ASP A 663 -9.19 30.68 7.60
CA ASP A 663 -8.61 29.61 8.44
C ASP A 663 -9.59 28.44 8.63
N SER A 664 -10.92 28.72 8.56
CA SER A 664 -11.95 27.71 8.76
C SER A 664 -12.56 27.17 7.47
N LEU A 665 -12.36 27.76 6.32
CA LEU A 665 -13.10 27.38 5.11
C LEU A 665 -12.20 27.25 3.89
N SER A 666 -12.19 26.06 3.28
CA SER A 666 -11.45 25.77 2.06
C SER A 666 -12.32 25.09 0.99
N PHE A 667 -11.93 25.30 -0.25
CA PHE A 667 -12.56 24.72 -1.44
C PHE A 667 -11.49 24.14 -2.33
N ASP A 668 -11.76 22.95 -2.90
CA ASP A 668 -10.93 22.38 -3.95
C ASP A 668 -11.77 22.09 -5.19
N ALA A 669 -11.14 22.18 -6.34
CA ALA A 669 -11.61 21.59 -7.60
C ALA A 669 -10.47 20.75 -8.18
N PHE A 670 -10.75 19.55 -8.66
CA PHE A 670 -9.72 18.67 -9.21
C PHE A 670 -10.19 17.94 -10.45
N VAL A 671 -9.22 17.55 -11.24
CA VAL A 671 -9.37 16.66 -12.40
C VAL A 671 -8.26 15.61 -12.31
N ASN A 672 -8.63 14.36 -12.22
CA ASN A 672 -7.72 13.23 -12.31
C ASN A 672 -7.71 12.70 -13.74
N ASN A 673 -6.55 12.19 -14.19
CA ASN A 673 -6.34 11.75 -15.56
C ASN A 673 -6.74 12.83 -16.59
N LEU A 674 -6.12 14.00 -16.47
CA LEU A 674 -6.48 15.23 -17.22
C LEU A 674 -6.61 15.03 -18.73
N PHE A 675 -5.77 14.17 -19.33
CA PHE A 675 -5.73 13.91 -20.77
C PHE A 675 -6.57 12.71 -21.21
N ASP A 676 -7.28 12.05 -20.27
CA ASP A 676 -8.15 10.91 -20.52
C ASP A 676 -7.39 9.71 -21.13
N ASP A 677 -6.18 9.47 -20.64
CA ASP A 677 -5.35 8.35 -21.09
C ASP A 677 -5.94 7.02 -20.61
N THR A 678 -6.16 6.10 -21.55
CA THR A 678 -6.57 4.73 -21.24
C THR A 678 -5.35 3.89 -20.91
N TYR A 679 -5.30 3.32 -19.73
CA TYR A 679 -4.19 2.49 -19.28
C TYR A 679 -4.66 1.27 -18.48
N SER A 680 -3.92 0.16 -18.62
CA SER A 680 -4.16 -1.04 -17.84
C SER A 680 -3.47 -0.96 -16.48
N THR A 681 -4.10 -1.49 -15.45
CA THR A 681 -3.52 -1.65 -14.11
C THR A 681 -3.15 -3.10 -13.84
N MET A 682 -3.87 -4.06 -14.44
CA MET A 682 -3.67 -5.48 -14.24
C MET A 682 -4.10 -6.28 -15.45
N GLN A 683 -3.42 -7.38 -15.70
CA GLN A 683 -3.85 -8.42 -16.63
C GLN A 683 -4.19 -9.67 -15.82
N LEU A 684 -5.42 -10.13 -15.93
CA LEU A 684 -5.91 -11.35 -15.28
C LEU A 684 -5.95 -12.50 -16.26
N MET A 685 -5.43 -13.63 -15.82
CA MET A 685 -5.55 -14.88 -16.56
C MET A 685 -6.65 -15.74 -15.93
N ASN A 686 -7.52 -16.28 -16.75
CA ASN A 686 -8.50 -17.25 -16.30
C ASN A 686 -8.05 -18.65 -16.69
N ALA A 687 -7.60 -19.43 -15.71
CA ALA A 687 -7.11 -20.79 -15.89
C ALA A 687 -8.16 -21.75 -16.52
N SER A 688 -9.43 -21.40 -16.45
CA SER A 688 -10.52 -22.28 -16.88
C SER A 688 -10.98 -22.09 -18.33
N SER A 689 -10.68 -20.94 -18.95
CA SER A 689 -11.20 -20.58 -20.27
C SER A 689 -10.15 -20.36 -21.35
N ALA A 690 -8.84 -20.46 -21.05
CA ALA A 690 -7.74 -20.04 -21.92
C ALA A 690 -7.90 -18.58 -22.39
N ASP A 691 -8.60 -17.78 -21.63
CA ASP A 691 -8.89 -16.37 -21.85
C ASP A 691 -8.48 -15.57 -20.61
N GLY A 692 -8.65 -14.29 -20.65
CA GLY A 692 -8.34 -13.41 -19.54
C GLY A 692 -9.00 -12.06 -19.74
N GLY A 693 -8.61 -11.13 -18.90
CA GLY A 693 -9.14 -9.79 -19.01
C GLY A 693 -8.19 -8.73 -18.44
N THR A 694 -8.49 -7.51 -18.79
CA THR A 694 -7.75 -6.32 -18.39
C THR A 694 -8.56 -5.52 -17.39
N LEU A 695 -7.93 -5.15 -16.28
CA LEU A 695 -8.44 -4.07 -15.43
C LEU A 695 -7.83 -2.76 -15.94
N TYR A 696 -8.68 -1.78 -16.17
CA TYR A 696 -8.28 -0.44 -16.57
C TYR A 696 -8.25 0.50 -15.38
N GLY A 697 -7.36 1.49 -15.43
CA GLY A 697 -7.38 2.61 -14.52
C GLY A 697 -8.55 3.53 -14.79
N ALA A 698 -8.87 4.40 -13.83
CA ALA A 698 -9.96 5.36 -13.97
C ALA A 698 -9.76 6.26 -15.20
N PRO A 699 -10.81 6.51 -16.00
CA PRO A 699 -10.79 7.54 -17.04
C PRO A 699 -10.69 8.93 -16.39
N ARG A 700 -10.65 9.99 -17.21
CA ARG A 700 -10.73 11.35 -16.68
C ARG A 700 -12.00 11.51 -15.85
N HIS A 701 -11.82 12.00 -14.63
CA HIS A 701 -12.94 12.35 -13.74
C HIS A 701 -12.58 13.59 -12.91
N TYR A 702 -13.60 14.29 -12.47
CA TYR A 702 -13.43 15.56 -11.77
C TYR A 702 -14.39 15.66 -10.57
N GLY A 703 -14.02 16.54 -9.66
CA GLY A 703 -14.84 16.79 -8.49
C GLY A 703 -14.50 18.11 -7.81
N VAL A 704 -15.34 18.42 -6.85
CA VAL A 704 -15.16 19.55 -5.95
C VAL A 704 -15.27 19.09 -4.52
N ARG A 705 -14.56 19.78 -3.62
CA ARG A 705 -14.58 19.54 -2.17
C ARG A 705 -14.76 20.87 -1.45
N VAL A 706 -15.55 20.82 -0.39
CA VAL A 706 -15.69 21.90 0.60
C VAL A 706 -15.31 21.32 1.95
N ARG A 707 -14.45 22.01 2.68
CA ARG A 707 -14.04 21.67 4.04
C ARG A 707 -14.24 22.86 4.97
N TYR A 708 -14.82 22.58 6.12
CA TYR A 708 -14.99 23.53 7.22
C TYR A 708 -14.32 23.02 8.48
N ASP A 709 -13.30 23.73 8.96
CA ASP A 709 -12.59 23.49 10.19
C ASP A 709 -13.17 24.38 11.30
N PHE A 710 -13.34 23.83 12.50
CA PHE A 710 -13.83 24.54 13.69
C PHE A 710 -12.92 24.28 14.92
N TYR A 711 -12.83 25.31 15.77
CA TYR A 711 -11.91 25.35 16.90
C TYR A 711 -12.64 25.67 18.20
#